data_293ec9f2431feeab82e1f545efecd7e7
#
_entry.id   293ec9f2431feeab82e1f545efecd7e7
#
_cell.length_a   1.000
_cell.length_b   1.000
_cell.length_c   1.000
_cell.angle_alpha   90.00
_cell.angle_beta   90.00
_cell.angle_gamma   90.00
#
_symmetry.space_group_name_H-M   'P 1'
#
loop_
_entity.id
_entity.type
_entity.pdbx_description
1 polymer ?
#
loop_
_entity_poly.entity_id
_entity_poly.type
_entity_poly.pdbx_seq_one_letter_code
_entity_poly.pdbx_strand_id
1 'polypeptide(L)'
;MKKQFILSVILISCVFTLNSQTNINIYLYPADEMLLRQKVVENPNLILEYMIYEDNLKALYNKDFTMLKTDTLINGKRVIPVVFHIIHTYGVDNISKDQVLDALEKLNIDFNKQNSDTADTYYLFKSRAANCNIEFRLAHIDPNGNCTDGIVRHYSPETNYAYFNTMKKYVWDPTKYMNIFVVNFIYPEGMALPDGAVIGGMSPFPPDNPLSQALTGGDTDVDGILIRHDCIGTIGSAENFGNYPINMANRNFTHEVGHYFNLYHTFQNLMLGLIPATSGCPTFLAPNGDEVDDTPPVDVATQNTSLNCFTPGSRNTCTETPDEPDMIENYMDYQWGYCNNIFTIGQYQRMDVALNGYRRNLWSAENLQATGVIEDNPVECAPIADFFSTTQYVCAGTEVNFYNSSYNGTATTFNWTFTGGMPASSTIENPTITYNTPGIYAVTLEVSNAQGTSNITKTNYIHVYSTTTNNTAPMSESFETSSINDFIVINDTGSVWQISNGIGYSGSKSMYLKNFSGNNAGSLDEFITPAYDLTDLPSGSAKVSFKVAYAGKYVAGTILTPADTIYDKLTVYTSNNCGETWQNRLVKSGEDLATTGPLEIEFNPSSTDQWAEFSFIIPAGLVTNMDNMRLKFSFYSNGGNNIYIDDINIASLSGSDINSQTLAGNEIKLYPNPANSDTKLYLELNNSYNVSIQIIDLNGRLVNDVFNNKMSVGSYNIDINNLDNLATGVYYVKVRLDNNETFLPLVKQ
;
A
#
# COMPACT_ATOMS: atom_id res chain seq x y z
N MET A 1 -5.32 -44.91 -64.81
CA MET A 1 -6.37 -44.29 -63.96
C MET A 1 -6.07 -44.63 -62.50
N LYS A 2 -5.41 -43.76 -61.78
CA LYS A 2 -5.05 -43.93 -60.37
C LYS A 2 -6.07 -43.16 -59.54
N LYS A 3 -6.81 -43.86 -58.67
CA LYS A 3 -7.68 -43.27 -57.64
C LYS A 3 -6.81 -42.95 -56.43
N GLN A 4 -6.72 -41.68 -56.07
CA GLN A 4 -6.17 -41.24 -54.80
C GLN A 4 -7.27 -41.30 -53.76
N PHE A 5 -7.00 -42.03 -52.64
CA PHE A 5 -7.79 -41.97 -51.42
C PHE A 5 -7.26 -40.81 -50.57
N ILE A 6 -8.11 -39.85 -50.28
CA ILE A 6 -7.85 -38.79 -49.30
C ILE A 6 -8.42 -39.30 -47.98
N LEU A 7 -7.55 -39.51 -47.00
CA LEU A 7 -7.88 -39.88 -45.63
C LEU A 7 -8.04 -38.54 -44.85
N SER A 8 -9.27 -38.17 -44.56
CA SER A 8 -9.55 -37.02 -43.69
C SER A 8 -9.42 -37.45 -42.24
N VAL A 9 -8.37 -36.99 -41.55
CA VAL A 9 -8.21 -37.13 -40.13
C VAL A 9 -8.99 -35.98 -39.48
N ILE A 10 -10.10 -36.29 -38.82
CA ILE A 10 -10.85 -35.38 -37.97
C ILE A 10 -10.13 -35.33 -36.62
N LEU A 11 -9.38 -34.24 -36.37
CA LEU A 11 -8.89 -33.91 -35.05
C LEU A 11 -10.07 -33.38 -34.22
N ILE A 12 -10.58 -34.17 -33.32
CA ILE A 12 -11.47 -33.69 -32.24
C ILE A 12 -10.56 -33.05 -31.21
N SER A 13 -10.45 -31.72 -31.25
CA SER A 13 -9.87 -30.95 -30.15
C SER A 13 -10.87 -30.90 -29.01
N CYS A 14 -10.71 -31.80 -28.02
CA CYS A 14 -11.33 -31.58 -26.71
C CYS A 14 -10.71 -30.34 -26.08
N VAL A 15 -11.40 -29.23 -26.18
CA VAL A 15 -11.14 -28.06 -25.35
C VAL A 15 -11.61 -28.41 -23.94
N PHE A 16 -10.69 -28.89 -23.11
CA PHE A 16 -10.91 -28.87 -21.68
C PHE A 16 -10.85 -27.40 -21.24
N THR A 17 -12.01 -26.76 -21.05
CA THR A 17 -12.11 -25.57 -20.24
C THR A 17 -11.83 -26.00 -18.80
N LEU A 18 -10.57 -25.89 -18.40
CA LEU A 18 -10.23 -25.83 -16.98
C LEU A 18 -10.83 -24.54 -16.42
N ASN A 19 -12.01 -24.65 -15.83
CA ASN A 19 -12.46 -23.68 -14.85
C ASN A 19 -11.53 -23.81 -13.64
N SER A 20 -10.36 -23.15 -13.69
CA SER A 20 -9.62 -22.85 -12.49
C SER A 20 -10.45 -21.81 -11.75
N GLN A 21 -11.19 -22.22 -10.72
CA GLN A 21 -11.61 -21.30 -9.69
C GLN A 21 -10.32 -20.75 -9.08
N THR A 22 -9.91 -19.57 -9.50
CA THR A 22 -8.87 -18.80 -8.82
C THR A 22 -9.47 -18.44 -7.47
N ASN A 23 -9.03 -19.12 -6.41
CA ASN A 23 -9.33 -18.69 -5.05
C ASN A 23 -8.73 -17.30 -4.87
N ILE A 24 -9.59 -16.33 -4.63
CA ILE A 24 -9.17 -14.97 -4.34
C ILE A 24 -8.75 -14.96 -2.88
N ASN A 25 -7.46 -14.61 -2.64
CA ASN A 25 -6.92 -14.48 -1.28
C ASN A 25 -7.00 -13.03 -0.76
N ILE A 26 -7.90 -12.21 -1.30
CA ILE A 26 -8.10 -10.82 -0.91
C ILE A 26 -9.59 -10.62 -0.57
N TYR A 27 -9.87 -9.83 0.48
CA TYR A 27 -11.23 -9.48 0.87
C TYR A 27 -11.30 -8.10 1.52
N LEU A 28 -12.46 -7.44 1.44
CA LEU A 28 -12.71 -6.17 2.11
C LEU A 28 -12.80 -6.38 3.63
N TYR A 29 -12.13 -5.53 4.38
CA TYR A 29 -12.03 -5.63 5.84
C TYR A 29 -12.74 -4.45 6.52
N PRO A 30 -13.72 -4.70 7.42
CA PRO A 30 -14.47 -3.65 8.11
C PRO A 30 -13.65 -3.06 9.26
N ALA A 31 -12.61 -2.29 8.92
CA ALA A 31 -11.66 -1.76 9.90
C ALA A 31 -12.31 -0.76 10.87
N ASP A 32 -13.23 0.06 10.39
CA ASP A 32 -13.99 1.02 11.19
C ASP A 32 -14.84 0.34 12.25
N GLU A 33 -15.54 -0.74 11.91
CA GLU A 33 -16.32 -1.52 12.87
C GLU A 33 -15.44 -2.19 13.93
N MET A 34 -14.29 -2.74 13.51
CA MET A 34 -13.34 -3.35 14.45
C MET A 34 -12.73 -2.32 15.40
N LEU A 35 -12.40 -1.13 14.91
CA LEU A 35 -11.93 -0.01 15.72
C LEU A 35 -13.03 0.47 16.68
N LEU A 36 -14.28 0.58 16.24
CA LEU A 36 -15.40 0.97 17.09
C LEU A 36 -15.63 -0.05 18.22
N ARG A 37 -15.58 -1.35 17.92
CA ARG A 37 -15.67 -2.40 18.97
C ARG A 37 -14.58 -2.26 20.01
N GLN A 38 -13.34 -1.95 19.58
CA GLN A 38 -12.25 -1.65 20.51
C GLN A 38 -12.56 -0.42 21.38
N LYS A 39 -13.06 0.68 20.77
CA LYS A 39 -13.45 1.88 21.51
C LYS A 39 -14.57 1.63 22.53
N VAL A 40 -15.52 0.77 22.20
CA VAL A 40 -16.57 0.33 23.15
C VAL A 40 -15.98 -0.45 24.33
N VAL A 41 -14.99 -1.30 24.08
CA VAL A 41 -14.27 -2.01 25.17
C VAL A 41 -13.49 -1.04 26.07
N GLU A 42 -12.82 -0.04 25.45
CA GLU A 42 -12.09 1.01 26.17
C GLU A 42 -13.02 1.93 26.97
N ASN A 43 -14.20 2.26 26.43
CA ASN A 43 -15.21 3.12 27.06
C ASN A 43 -16.62 2.53 26.90
N PRO A 44 -17.10 1.66 27.82
CA PRO A 44 -18.44 1.08 27.72
C PRO A 44 -19.60 2.09 27.79
N ASN A 45 -19.37 3.33 28.29
CA ASN A 45 -20.38 4.38 28.29
C ASN A 45 -20.75 4.85 26.87
N LEU A 46 -19.87 4.61 25.89
CA LEU A 46 -20.10 4.94 24.49
C LEU A 46 -21.41 4.30 23.95
N ILE A 47 -21.77 3.09 24.46
CA ILE A 47 -23.04 2.46 24.10
C ILE A 47 -24.24 3.28 24.56
N LEU A 48 -24.20 3.81 25.78
CA LEU A 48 -25.30 4.65 26.28
C LEU A 48 -25.42 5.95 25.49
N GLU A 49 -24.28 6.56 25.17
CA GLU A 49 -24.24 7.78 24.33
C GLU A 49 -24.81 7.50 22.94
N TYR A 50 -24.41 6.37 22.35
CA TYR A 50 -24.92 5.88 21.08
C TYR A 50 -26.45 5.65 21.12
N MET A 51 -26.96 4.93 22.12
CA MET A 51 -28.41 4.67 22.25
C MET A 51 -29.22 5.97 22.39
N ILE A 52 -28.74 6.93 23.18
CA ILE A 52 -29.38 8.25 23.33
C ILE A 52 -29.38 9.01 21.99
N TYR A 53 -28.27 8.93 21.26
CA TYR A 53 -28.15 9.55 19.93
C TYR A 53 -29.18 8.95 18.96
N GLU A 54 -29.26 7.61 18.89
CA GLU A 54 -30.20 6.90 18.00
C GLU A 54 -31.66 7.20 18.34
N ASP A 55 -32.04 7.21 19.62
CA ASP A 55 -33.39 7.57 20.04
C ASP A 55 -33.76 9.00 19.60
N ASN A 56 -32.84 9.94 19.74
CA ASN A 56 -33.02 11.32 19.30
C ASN A 56 -33.13 11.42 17.77
N LEU A 57 -32.32 10.65 17.05
CA LEU A 57 -32.30 10.64 15.59
C LEU A 57 -33.60 10.02 15.01
N LYS A 58 -34.05 8.88 15.56
CA LYS A 58 -35.33 8.24 15.19
C LYS A 58 -36.54 9.15 15.45
N ALA A 59 -36.49 9.98 16.49
CA ALA A 59 -37.54 10.95 16.75
C ALA A 59 -37.65 12.06 15.68
N LEU A 60 -36.63 12.19 14.83
CA LEU A 60 -36.59 13.10 13.69
C LEU A 60 -37.06 12.45 12.38
N TYR A 61 -37.16 11.12 12.33
CA TYR A 61 -37.72 10.43 11.15
C TYR A 61 -39.13 10.90 10.88
N ASN A 62 -39.49 11.03 9.62
CA ASN A 62 -40.80 11.53 9.19
C ASN A 62 -41.15 12.95 9.66
N LYS A 63 -40.19 13.73 10.18
CA LYS A 63 -40.37 15.14 10.45
C LYS A 63 -40.29 15.92 9.14
N ASP A 64 -41.31 16.72 8.83
CA ASP A 64 -41.22 17.70 7.75
C ASP A 64 -40.21 18.80 8.17
N PHE A 65 -38.99 18.72 7.64
CA PHE A 65 -38.02 19.78 7.85
C PHE A 65 -38.43 21.03 7.08
N THR A 66 -38.72 22.09 7.80
CA THR A 66 -39.00 23.38 7.18
C THR A 66 -37.73 23.88 6.47
N MET A 67 -37.84 24.09 5.16
CA MET A 67 -36.76 24.69 4.38
C MET A 67 -36.48 26.10 4.89
N LEU A 68 -35.22 26.41 5.20
CA LEU A 68 -34.78 27.75 5.54
C LEU A 68 -34.68 28.58 4.24
N LYS A 69 -34.70 29.90 4.38
CA LYS A 69 -34.47 30.80 3.22
C LYS A 69 -33.10 30.62 2.58
N THR A 70 -32.17 30.02 3.32
CA THR A 70 -30.80 29.68 2.87
C THR A 70 -30.72 28.37 2.13
N ASP A 71 -31.73 27.51 2.21
CA ASP A 71 -31.72 26.17 1.58
C ASP A 71 -32.12 26.29 0.09
N THR A 72 -31.49 25.51 -0.76
CA THR A 72 -31.73 25.55 -2.18
C THR A 72 -31.76 24.14 -2.77
N LEU A 73 -32.82 23.86 -3.53
CA LEU A 73 -32.90 22.68 -4.40
C LEU A 73 -32.64 23.09 -5.84
N ILE A 74 -31.71 22.42 -6.49
CA ILE A 74 -31.48 22.61 -7.92
C ILE A 74 -32.12 21.41 -8.67
N ASN A 75 -33.09 21.67 -9.52
CA ASN A 75 -33.88 20.64 -10.21
C ASN A 75 -34.51 19.59 -9.26
N GLY A 76 -34.89 20.03 -8.05
CA GLY A 76 -35.49 19.16 -7.03
C GLY A 76 -34.50 18.30 -6.26
N LYS A 77 -33.19 18.51 -6.43
CA LYS A 77 -32.11 17.76 -5.74
C LYS A 77 -31.32 18.68 -4.80
N ARG A 78 -30.80 18.11 -3.74
CA ARG A 78 -29.74 18.72 -2.94
C ARG A 78 -28.40 18.56 -3.65
N VAL A 79 -27.74 19.66 -3.98
CA VAL A 79 -26.41 19.65 -4.60
C VAL A 79 -25.35 19.71 -3.51
N ILE A 80 -24.37 18.81 -3.56
CA ILE A 80 -23.25 18.71 -2.62
C ILE A 80 -21.95 19.06 -3.34
N PRO A 81 -21.23 20.11 -2.92
CA PRO A 81 -19.92 20.45 -3.45
C PRO A 81 -18.88 19.40 -3.03
N VAL A 82 -18.16 18.87 -4.01
CA VAL A 82 -17.15 17.81 -3.81
C VAL A 82 -15.78 18.30 -4.22
N VAL A 83 -14.74 17.91 -3.47
CA VAL A 83 -13.34 18.06 -3.86
C VAL A 83 -12.62 16.72 -3.72
N PHE A 84 -11.85 16.37 -4.76
CA PHE A 84 -10.98 15.21 -4.74
C PHE A 84 -9.54 15.63 -4.45
N HIS A 85 -8.94 15.05 -3.41
CA HIS A 85 -7.53 15.15 -3.07
C HIS A 85 -6.85 13.87 -3.53
N ILE A 86 -6.15 13.93 -4.64
CA ILE A 86 -5.39 12.77 -5.19
C ILE A 86 -4.00 12.79 -4.56
N ILE A 87 -3.75 11.87 -3.64
CA ILE A 87 -2.47 11.74 -2.95
C ILE A 87 -1.70 10.62 -3.65
N HIS A 88 -0.54 10.93 -4.22
CA HIS A 88 0.11 10.04 -5.18
C HIS A 88 1.64 10.13 -5.19
N THR A 89 2.27 9.11 -5.79
CA THR A 89 3.70 9.08 -6.10
C THR A 89 3.97 9.00 -7.61
N TYR A 90 3.09 9.57 -8.42
CA TYR A 90 3.06 9.48 -9.90
C TYR A 90 2.85 8.06 -10.45
N GLY A 91 2.38 7.13 -9.61
CA GLY A 91 2.01 5.77 -9.98
C GLY A 91 0.53 5.64 -10.37
N VAL A 92 -0.01 4.45 -10.18
CA VAL A 92 -1.42 4.12 -10.44
C VAL A 92 -2.38 4.87 -9.51
N ASP A 93 -1.88 5.36 -8.40
CA ASP A 93 -2.56 6.20 -7.40
C ASP A 93 -2.82 7.63 -7.91
N ASN A 94 -2.10 8.08 -8.97
CA ASN A 94 -2.37 9.36 -9.63
C ASN A 94 -3.48 9.22 -10.68
N ILE A 95 -4.69 8.92 -10.20
CA ILE A 95 -5.83 8.66 -11.09
C ILE A 95 -6.14 9.84 -12.03
N SER A 96 -6.61 9.52 -13.22
CA SER A 96 -6.93 10.52 -14.23
C SER A 96 -8.16 11.35 -13.85
N LYS A 97 -8.28 12.55 -14.46
CA LYS A 97 -9.50 13.36 -14.35
C LYS A 97 -10.73 12.59 -14.87
N ASP A 98 -10.57 11.81 -15.94
CA ASP A 98 -11.65 11.01 -16.50
C ASP A 98 -12.15 9.96 -15.50
N GLN A 99 -11.24 9.32 -14.71
CA GLN A 99 -11.63 8.40 -13.66
C GLN A 99 -12.39 9.10 -12.53
N VAL A 100 -12.02 10.31 -12.15
CA VAL A 100 -12.76 11.13 -11.17
C VAL A 100 -14.14 11.48 -11.69
N LEU A 101 -14.27 11.88 -12.94
CA LEU A 101 -15.57 12.22 -13.56
C LEU A 101 -16.47 10.99 -13.68
N ASP A 102 -15.91 9.84 -14.07
CA ASP A 102 -16.62 8.56 -14.08
C ASP A 102 -17.13 8.19 -12.67
N ALA A 103 -16.28 8.32 -11.66
CA ALA A 103 -16.66 8.04 -10.27
C ALA A 103 -17.83 8.93 -9.80
N LEU A 104 -17.79 10.21 -10.13
CA LEU A 104 -18.83 11.17 -9.79
C LEU A 104 -20.14 10.88 -10.52
N GLU A 105 -20.06 10.50 -11.81
CA GLU A 105 -21.23 10.08 -12.61
C GLU A 105 -21.89 8.83 -11.99
N LYS A 106 -21.10 7.79 -11.68
CA LYS A 106 -21.62 6.54 -11.06
C LYS A 106 -22.25 6.82 -9.69
N LEU A 107 -21.61 7.66 -8.87
CA LEU A 107 -22.17 8.07 -7.58
C LEU A 107 -23.54 8.75 -7.75
N ASN A 108 -23.65 9.67 -8.71
CA ASN A 108 -24.91 10.34 -9.03
C ASN A 108 -26.00 9.36 -9.54
N ILE A 109 -25.62 8.38 -10.33
CA ILE A 109 -26.50 7.31 -10.82
C ILE A 109 -27.03 6.49 -9.64
N ASP A 110 -26.19 6.08 -8.71
CA ASP A 110 -26.54 5.24 -7.55
C ASP A 110 -27.47 5.96 -6.59
N PHE A 111 -27.13 7.18 -6.19
CA PHE A 111 -27.94 7.99 -5.26
C PHE A 111 -29.28 8.43 -5.85
N ASN A 112 -29.43 8.39 -7.17
CA ASN A 112 -30.70 8.71 -7.85
C ASN A 112 -31.43 7.46 -8.37
N LYS A 113 -31.01 6.23 -7.97
CA LYS A 113 -31.63 4.98 -8.40
C LYS A 113 -31.75 4.86 -9.92
N GLN A 114 -30.70 5.30 -10.65
CA GLN A 114 -30.64 5.26 -12.11
C GLN A 114 -29.78 4.11 -12.63
N ASN A 115 -29.16 3.35 -11.75
CA ASN A 115 -28.39 2.16 -12.06
C ASN A 115 -29.31 1.04 -12.59
N SER A 116 -28.96 0.45 -13.74
CA SER A 116 -29.76 -0.56 -14.42
C SER A 116 -29.91 -1.86 -13.61
N ASP A 117 -28.96 -2.19 -12.76
CA ASP A 117 -28.89 -3.38 -11.92
C ASP A 117 -29.87 -3.34 -10.72
N THR A 118 -30.58 -2.24 -10.46
CA THR A 118 -31.77 -2.26 -9.58
C THR A 118 -32.85 -3.23 -10.05
N ALA A 119 -32.80 -3.63 -11.31
CA ALA A 119 -33.68 -4.69 -11.84
C ALA A 119 -33.39 -6.05 -11.18
N ASP A 120 -32.16 -6.30 -10.72
CA ASP A 120 -31.68 -7.54 -10.13
C ASP A 120 -31.93 -7.63 -8.62
N THR A 121 -32.39 -6.53 -7.99
CA THR A 121 -32.78 -6.50 -6.57
C THR A 121 -33.80 -7.60 -6.27
N TYR A 122 -33.67 -8.29 -5.14
CA TYR A 122 -34.61 -9.31 -4.71
C TYR A 122 -36.04 -8.77 -4.65
N TYR A 123 -36.99 -9.56 -5.10
CA TYR A 123 -38.38 -9.09 -5.32
C TYR A 123 -39.02 -8.48 -4.06
N LEU A 124 -38.70 -8.95 -2.85
CA LEU A 124 -39.21 -8.40 -1.58
C LEU A 124 -38.68 -6.98 -1.31
N PHE A 125 -37.49 -6.66 -1.80
CA PHE A 125 -36.81 -5.39 -1.49
C PHE A 125 -36.99 -4.31 -2.57
N LYS A 126 -37.50 -4.67 -3.77
CA LYS A 126 -37.69 -3.70 -4.87
C LYS A 126 -38.51 -2.46 -4.48
N SER A 127 -39.54 -2.65 -3.64
CA SER A 127 -40.37 -1.53 -3.16
C SER A 127 -39.71 -0.66 -2.11
N ARG A 128 -38.65 -1.15 -1.49
CA ARG A 128 -37.87 -0.42 -0.46
C ARG A 128 -36.75 0.41 -1.08
N ALA A 129 -36.36 0.16 -2.34
CA ALA A 129 -35.26 0.85 -2.99
C ALA A 129 -35.54 2.35 -3.16
N ALA A 130 -34.67 3.21 -2.62
CA ALA A 130 -34.81 4.66 -2.57
C ALA A 130 -34.22 5.38 -3.77
N ASN A 131 -34.79 6.55 -4.11
CA ASN A 131 -34.14 7.61 -4.84
C ASN A 131 -33.84 8.74 -3.81
N CYS A 132 -32.56 9.03 -3.57
CA CYS A 132 -32.15 9.96 -2.52
C CYS A 132 -32.23 11.41 -2.93
N ASN A 133 -32.43 11.73 -4.22
CA ASN A 133 -32.49 13.10 -4.76
C ASN A 133 -31.30 13.99 -4.34
N ILE A 134 -30.10 13.40 -4.37
CA ILE A 134 -28.82 14.07 -4.09
C ILE A 134 -28.02 14.12 -5.40
N GLU A 135 -27.35 15.25 -5.63
CA GLU A 135 -26.45 15.45 -6.75
C GLU A 135 -25.11 15.95 -6.28
N PHE A 136 -24.05 15.28 -6.66
CA PHE A 136 -22.67 15.63 -6.31
C PHE A 136 -22.03 16.36 -7.49
N ARG A 137 -21.45 17.55 -7.21
CA ARG A 137 -20.76 18.37 -8.22
C ARG A 137 -19.36 18.75 -7.76
N LEU A 138 -18.40 18.74 -8.68
CA LEU A 138 -17.06 19.26 -8.39
C LEU A 138 -17.12 20.74 -8.03
N ALA A 139 -16.40 21.14 -7.00
CA ALA A 139 -16.27 22.54 -6.63
C ALA A 139 -15.51 23.32 -7.74
N HIS A 140 -15.97 24.52 -8.04
CA HIS A 140 -15.34 25.42 -9.02
C HIS A 140 -14.61 26.60 -8.38
N ILE A 141 -14.76 26.77 -7.06
CA ILE A 141 -14.06 27.79 -6.27
C ILE A 141 -13.42 27.10 -5.06
N ASP A 142 -12.11 27.32 -4.87
CA ASP A 142 -11.35 26.78 -3.76
C ASP A 142 -11.58 27.59 -2.46
N PRO A 143 -11.09 27.16 -1.27
CA PRO A 143 -11.26 27.91 -0.02
C PRO A 143 -10.68 29.33 -0.02
N ASN A 144 -9.77 29.64 -0.94
CA ASN A 144 -9.13 30.94 -1.08
C ASN A 144 -9.86 31.84 -2.10
N GLY A 145 -10.92 31.34 -2.74
CA GLY A 145 -11.69 32.06 -3.76
C GLY A 145 -11.09 31.95 -5.18
N ASN A 146 -10.14 31.06 -5.41
CA ASN A 146 -9.56 30.85 -6.73
C ASN A 146 -10.38 29.84 -7.53
N CYS A 147 -10.23 29.89 -8.86
CA CYS A 147 -10.80 28.91 -9.77
C CYS A 147 -10.16 27.53 -9.54
N THR A 148 -11.01 26.49 -9.43
CA THR A 148 -10.58 25.09 -9.35
C THR A 148 -11.48 24.20 -10.19
N ASP A 149 -10.97 23.10 -10.68
CA ASP A 149 -11.77 22.02 -11.29
C ASP A 149 -12.21 20.96 -10.27
N GLY A 150 -12.03 21.23 -8.96
CA GLY A 150 -12.41 20.35 -7.87
C GLY A 150 -11.51 19.13 -7.69
N ILE A 151 -10.36 19.07 -8.39
CA ILE A 151 -9.39 17.98 -8.30
C ILE A 151 -8.02 18.55 -7.93
N VAL A 152 -7.56 18.26 -6.72
CA VAL A 152 -6.27 18.73 -6.22
C VAL A 152 -5.30 17.54 -6.13
N ARG A 153 -4.07 17.72 -6.59
CA ARG A 153 -3.05 16.67 -6.60
C ARG A 153 -1.95 16.97 -5.60
N HIS A 154 -1.58 15.95 -4.84
CA HIS A 154 -0.57 16.04 -3.78
C HIS A 154 0.46 14.93 -3.97
N TYR A 155 1.69 15.29 -4.31
CA TYR A 155 2.78 14.32 -4.27
C TYR A 155 3.14 14.02 -2.81
N SER A 156 2.88 12.79 -2.37
CA SER A 156 3.26 12.32 -1.03
C SER A 156 3.35 10.80 -0.97
N PRO A 157 4.45 10.25 -0.45
CA PRO A 157 4.58 8.82 -0.14
C PRO A 157 3.54 8.30 0.85
N GLU A 158 2.89 9.17 1.62
CA GLU A 158 1.80 8.82 2.54
C GLU A 158 0.63 8.11 1.86
N THR A 159 0.51 8.21 0.52
CA THR A 159 -0.45 7.44 -0.25
C THR A 159 -0.38 5.93 0.04
N ASN A 160 0.79 5.42 0.45
CA ASN A 160 1.02 3.99 0.71
C ASN A 160 0.67 3.54 2.13
N TYR A 161 0.36 4.47 3.03
CA TYR A 161 0.01 4.20 4.44
C TYR A 161 -0.94 5.25 5.01
N ALA A 162 -1.88 5.69 4.17
CA ALA A 162 -2.77 6.79 4.48
C ALA A 162 -3.78 6.42 5.59
N TYR A 163 -4.03 7.39 6.46
CA TYR A 163 -5.04 7.32 7.51
C TYR A 163 -5.53 8.74 7.86
N PHE A 164 -6.19 8.93 8.98
CA PHE A 164 -6.75 10.22 9.40
C PHE A 164 -5.74 11.38 9.42
N ASN A 165 -4.48 11.09 9.79
CA ASN A 165 -3.42 12.11 9.76
C ASN A 165 -3.12 12.61 8.35
N THR A 166 -3.30 11.78 7.33
CA THR A 166 -3.16 12.18 5.91
C THR A 166 -4.30 13.11 5.50
N MET A 167 -5.53 12.83 5.93
CA MET A 167 -6.69 13.68 5.63
C MET A 167 -6.51 15.10 6.19
N LYS A 168 -6.06 15.22 7.45
CA LYS A 168 -5.83 16.52 8.13
C LYS A 168 -4.90 17.47 7.38
N LYS A 169 -3.94 16.93 6.62
CA LYS A 169 -2.96 17.75 5.89
C LYS A 169 -3.56 18.48 4.70
N TYR A 170 -4.60 17.92 4.11
CA TYR A 170 -5.09 18.36 2.80
C TYR A 170 -6.55 18.78 2.82
N VAL A 171 -7.28 18.61 3.93
CA VAL A 171 -8.71 18.88 4.05
C VAL A 171 -9.04 20.34 3.72
N TRP A 172 -10.06 20.55 2.91
CA TRP A 172 -10.73 21.83 2.77
C TRP A 172 -11.87 21.92 3.81
N ASP A 173 -12.34 23.13 4.15
CA ASP A 173 -13.40 23.35 5.12
C ASP A 173 -14.54 22.31 4.97
N PRO A 174 -14.66 21.32 5.87
CA PRO A 174 -15.59 20.19 5.70
C PRO A 174 -17.05 20.62 5.86
N THR A 175 -17.29 21.84 6.38
CA THR A 175 -18.64 22.39 6.42
C THR A 175 -19.11 22.93 5.07
N LYS A 176 -18.17 23.11 4.10
CA LYS A 176 -18.43 23.65 2.76
C LYS A 176 -18.22 22.63 1.65
N TYR A 177 -17.29 21.72 1.83
CA TYR A 177 -16.89 20.73 0.81
C TYR A 177 -16.96 19.34 1.38
N MET A 178 -17.47 18.41 0.59
CA MET A 178 -17.29 16.98 0.84
C MET A 178 -15.90 16.61 0.33
N ASN A 179 -14.97 16.33 1.23
CA ASN A 179 -13.59 15.99 0.91
C ASN A 179 -13.44 14.50 0.63
N ILE A 180 -12.81 14.15 -0.50
CA ILE A 180 -12.53 12.78 -0.91
C ILE A 180 -11.04 12.64 -1.13
N PHE A 181 -10.38 11.77 -0.36
CA PHE A 181 -8.95 11.53 -0.39
C PHE A 181 -8.69 10.20 -1.09
N VAL A 182 -8.10 10.25 -2.28
CA VAL A 182 -7.77 9.06 -3.06
C VAL A 182 -6.32 8.69 -2.80
N VAL A 183 -6.09 7.42 -2.43
CA VAL A 183 -4.78 6.91 -1.99
C VAL A 183 -4.49 5.51 -2.55
N ASN A 184 -3.24 5.05 -2.41
CA ASN A 184 -2.85 3.70 -2.79
C ASN A 184 -3.28 2.66 -1.74
N PHE A 185 -2.94 2.88 -0.45
CA PHE A 185 -3.30 1.99 0.65
C PHE A 185 -3.79 2.75 1.87
N ILE A 186 -4.79 2.16 2.54
CA ILE A 186 -5.31 2.65 3.82
C ILE A 186 -4.76 1.76 4.93
N TYR A 187 -4.14 2.38 5.93
CA TYR A 187 -3.48 1.67 7.02
C TYR A 187 -3.82 2.31 8.38
N PRO A 188 -4.78 1.77 9.13
CA PRO A 188 -5.13 2.29 10.47
C PRO A 188 -3.97 2.13 11.45
N GLU A 189 -3.64 3.20 12.17
CA GLU A 189 -2.61 3.15 13.19
C GLU A 189 -2.93 2.11 14.29
N GLY A 190 -1.95 1.26 14.60
CA GLY A 190 -2.06 0.27 15.67
C GLY A 190 -2.90 -0.97 15.33
N MET A 191 -3.33 -1.13 14.07
CA MET A 191 -4.06 -2.31 13.61
C MET A 191 -3.21 -3.11 12.62
N ALA A 192 -2.93 -4.37 12.96
CA ALA A 192 -2.39 -5.33 12.00
C ALA A 192 -3.55 -5.93 11.19
N LEU A 193 -3.50 -5.78 9.86
CA LEU A 193 -4.49 -6.39 8.99
C LEU A 193 -4.22 -7.89 8.84
N PRO A 194 -5.25 -8.76 8.89
CA PRO A 194 -5.10 -10.17 8.59
C PRO A 194 -4.60 -10.41 7.15
N ASP A 195 -3.97 -11.55 6.90
CA ASP A 195 -3.50 -11.93 5.57
C ASP A 195 -4.63 -11.88 4.53
N GLY A 196 -4.41 -11.13 3.45
CA GLY A 196 -5.39 -10.94 2.39
C GLY A 196 -6.48 -9.91 2.67
N ALA A 197 -6.52 -9.30 3.86
CA ALA A 197 -7.44 -8.22 4.18
C ALA A 197 -6.99 -6.90 3.55
N VAL A 198 -7.91 -6.16 2.98
CA VAL A 198 -7.70 -4.81 2.46
C VAL A 198 -8.84 -3.90 2.87
N ILE A 199 -8.52 -2.64 3.11
CA ILE A 199 -9.49 -1.59 3.37
C ILE A 199 -9.73 -0.86 2.03
N GLY A 200 -10.95 -0.96 1.49
CA GLY A 200 -11.32 -0.31 0.23
C GLY A 200 -11.55 1.18 0.38
N GLY A 201 -12.18 1.56 1.49
CA GLY A 201 -12.44 2.94 1.88
C GLY A 201 -12.65 3.06 3.38
N MET A 202 -12.72 4.28 3.88
CA MET A 202 -13.10 4.64 5.25
C MET A 202 -13.74 6.02 5.25
N SER A 203 -14.86 6.15 5.94
CA SER A 203 -15.51 7.43 6.19
C SER A 203 -16.01 7.51 7.63
N PRO A 204 -15.55 8.47 8.45
CA PRO A 204 -16.21 8.76 9.70
C PRO A 204 -17.67 9.13 9.47
N PHE A 205 -18.54 8.78 10.44
CA PHE A 205 -19.90 9.31 10.48
C PHE A 205 -19.87 10.84 10.72
N PRO A 206 -21.00 11.54 10.57
CA PRO A 206 -21.05 12.96 10.90
C PRO A 206 -20.45 13.26 12.30
N PRO A 207 -19.70 14.33 12.49
CA PRO A 207 -19.01 14.63 13.76
C PRO A 207 -19.90 14.78 15.01
N ASP A 208 -21.21 14.93 14.86
CA ASP A 208 -22.17 14.90 15.96
C ASP A 208 -22.57 13.46 16.38
N ASN A 209 -22.18 12.43 15.63
CA ASN A 209 -22.36 11.04 16.00
C ASN A 209 -21.29 10.63 17.04
N PRO A 210 -21.68 10.04 18.20
CA PRO A 210 -20.74 9.65 19.25
C PRO A 210 -19.73 8.57 18.78
N LEU A 211 -20.10 7.74 17.82
CA LEU A 211 -19.16 6.76 17.25
C LEU A 211 -18.07 7.45 16.42
N SER A 212 -18.42 8.49 15.67
CA SER A 212 -17.43 9.33 14.98
C SER A 212 -16.48 9.99 15.96
N GLN A 213 -17.01 10.57 17.03
CA GLN A 213 -16.19 11.18 18.08
C GLN A 213 -15.23 10.20 18.75
N ALA A 214 -15.67 8.96 18.95
CA ALA A 214 -14.82 7.90 19.50
C ALA A 214 -13.69 7.49 18.54
N LEU A 215 -13.96 7.45 17.22
CA LEU A 215 -12.96 7.10 16.18
C LEU A 215 -11.94 8.21 15.96
N THR A 216 -12.42 9.48 15.87
CA THR A 216 -11.61 10.62 15.45
C THR A 216 -11.04 11.42 16.61
N GLY A 217 -11.42 11.08 17.86
CA GLY A 217 -11.14 11.92 19.04
C GLY A 217 -11.87 13.27 19.03
N GLY A 218 -12.94 13.40 18.25
CA GLY A 218 -13.70 14.63 18.05
C GLY A 218 -13.05 15.63 17.08
N ASP A 219 -12.05 15.20 16.34
CA ASP A 219 -11.37 16.01 15.33
C ASP A 219 -12.21 16.13 14.06
N THR A 220 -12.62 17.33 13.71
CA THR A 220 -13.45 17.62 12.54
C THR A 220 -12.63 17.73 11.25
N ASP A 221 -11.30 17.85 11.31
CA ASP A 221 -10.44 17.93 10.14
C ASP A 221 -10.26 16.55 9.45
N VAL A 222 -10.81 15.49 10.03
CA VAL A 222 -10.90 14.17 9.38
C VAL A 222 -12.30 13.88 8.83
N ASP A 223 -13.19 14.86 8.78
CA ASP A 223 -14.53 14.73 8.22
C ASP A 223 -14.48 14.70 6.68
N GLY A 224 -14.41 13.50 6.13
CA GLY A 224 -14.28 13.24 4.71
C GLY A 224 -14.22 11.75 4.42
N ILE A 225 -13.89 11.38 3.18
CA ILE A 225 -13.84 10.01 2.71
C ILE A 225 -12.41 9.69 2.26
N LEU A 226 -11.81 8.68 2.86
CA LEU A 226 -10.54 8.10 2.43
C LEU A 226 -10.83 6.86 1.61
N ILE A 227 -10.32 6.78 0.37
CA ILE A 227 -10.64 5.68 -0.54
C ILE A 227 -9.44 5.29 -1.40
N ARG A 228 -9.31 3.99 -1.68
CA ARG A 228 -8.26 3.48 -2.57
C ARG A 228 -8.56 3.83 -4.02
N HIS A 229 -7.48 4.09 -4.78
CA HIS A 229 -7.55 4.44 -6.21
C HIS A 229 -8.23 3.37 -7.08
N ASP A 230 -8.21 2.08 -6.67
CA ASP A 230 -8.80 0.95 -7.39
C ASP A 230 -10.23 0.60 -6.91
N CYS A 231 -10.77 1.38 -5.95
CA CYS A 231 -12.13 1.27 -5.41
C CYS A 231 -13.04 2.43 -5.82
N ILE A 232 -12.54 3.36 -6.65
CA ILE A 232 -13.25 4.57 -7.05
C ILE A 232 -13.28 4.73 -8.57
N GLY A 233 -14.48 4.86 -9.15
CA GLY A 233 -14.72 4.84 -10.59
C GLY A 233 -14.88 3.42 -11.15
N THR A 234 -14.93 3.34 -12.49
CA THR A 234 -15.07 2.09 -13.24
C THR A 234 -14.04 1.94 -14.35
N ILE A 235 -13.20 2.95 -14.55
CA ILE A 235 -12.16 3.01 -15.58
C ILE A 235 -10.79 3.27 -14.96
N GLY A 236 -9.72 3.18 -15.74
CA GLY A 236 -8.37 3.44 -15.28
C GLY A 236 -7.91 2.41 -14.23
N SER A 237 -7.39 2.87 -13.10
CA SER A 237 -6.94 1.95 -12.04
C SER A 237 -8.08 1.12 -11.42
N ALA A 238 -9.33 1.57 -11.51
CA ALA A 238 -10.51 0.87 -11.00
C ALA A 238 -10.99 -0.30 -11.89
N GLU A 239 -10.38 -0.52 -13.06
CA GLU A 239 -10.67 -1.71 -13.87
C GLU A 239 -10.26 -3.02 -13.19
N ASN A 240 -9.31 -2.93 -12.23
CA ASN A 240 -8.81 -4.08 -11.50
C ASN A 240 -8.68 -3.74 -10.01
N PHE A 241 -9.22 -4.59 -9.14
CA PHE A 241 -9.03 -4.48 -7.70
C PHE A 241 -7.74 -5.21 -7.28
N GLY A 242 -6.71 -4.46 -6.95
CA GLY A 242 -5.37 -5.00 -6.76
C GLY A 242 -4.86 -5.69 -8.03
N ASN A 243 -4.47 -6.97 -7.91
CA ASN A 243 -4.02 -7.79 -9.03
C ASN A 243 -5.13 -8.66 -9.66
N TYR A 244 -6.39 -8.45 -9.27
CA TYR A 244 -7.52 -9.25 -9.73
C TYR A 244 -8.35 -8.44 -10.76
N PRO A 245 -8.83 -9.08 -11.84
CA PRO A 245 -9.67 -8.42 -12.85
C PRO A 245 -11.10 -8.24 -12.31
N ILE A 246 -11.22 -7.48 -11.24
CA ILE A 246 -12.49 -7.18 -10.56
C ILE A 246 -12.69 -5.67 -10.62
N ASN A 247 -13.74 -5.23 -11.30
CA ASN A 247 -14.18 -3.86 -11.26
C ASN A 247 -15.27 -3.73 -10.19
N MET A 248 -15.03 -2.90 -9.18
CA MET A 248 -15.96 -2.73 -8.05
C MET A 248 -17.18 -1.87 -8.39
N ALA A 249 -17.34 -1.47 -9.66
CA ALA A 249 -18.46 -0.68 -10.18
C ALA A 249 -18.70 0.65 -9.41
N ASN A 250 -17.67 1.23 -8.82
CA ASN A 250 -17.72 2.41 -7.95
C ASN A 250 -18.50 2.22 -6.63
N ARG A 251 -18.91 0.99 -6.29
CA ARG A 251 -19.83 0.75 -5.16
C ARG A 251 -19.18 0.93 -3.80
N ASN A 252 -17.85 0.76 -3.70
CA ASN A 252 -17.12 1.12 -2.49
C ASN A 252 -17.22 2.62 -2.21
N PHE A 253 -17.10 3.46 -3.24
CA PHE A 253 -17.27 4.89 -3.06
C PHE A 253 -18.70 5.25 -2.65
N THR A 254 -19.71 4.64 -3.28
CA THR A 254 -21.11 4.79 -2.91
C THR A 254 -21.37 4.37 -1.45
N HIS A 255 -20.74 3.28 -0.99
CA HIS A 255 -20.78 2.79 0.38
C HIS A 255 -20.20 3.83 1.37
N GLU A 256 -19.00 4.34 1.11
CA GLU A 256 -18.37 5.33 2.00
C GLU A 256 -19.16 6.63 2.09
N VAL A 257 -19.80 7.05 0.99
CA VAL A 257 -20.72 8.20 1.02
C VAL A 257 -21.96 7.90 1.87
N GLY A 258 -22.40 6.64 1.96
CA GLY A 258 -23.43 6.20 2.90
C GLY A 258 -23.02 6.49 4.36
N HIS A 259 -21.80 6.12 4.77
CA HIS A 259 -21.25 6.43 6.09
C HIS A 259 -21.14 7.95 6.33
N TYR A 260 -20.65 8.68 5.33
CA TYR A 260 -20.58 10.15 5.39
C TYR A 260 -21.94 10.79 5.70
N PHE A 261 -23.03 10.18 5.23
CA PHE A 261 -24.40 10.58 5.55
C PHE A 261 -25.05 9.77 6.68
N ASN A 262 -24.25 9.18 7.59
CA ASN A 262 -24.68 8.54 8.82
C ASN A 262 -25.32 7.15 8.69
N LEU A 263 -25.07 6.40 7.61
CA LEU A 263 -25.48 5.01 7.52
C LEU A 263 -24.46 4.09 8.19
N TYR A 264 -24.95 3.07 8.87
CA TYR A 264 -24.16 1.96 9.41
C TYR A 264 -24.14 0.78 8.45
N HIS A 265 -23.22 -0.17 8.66
CA HIS A 265 -23.27 -1.44 7.97
C HIS A 265 -24.54 -2.21 8.32
N THR A 266 -25.11 -2.96 7.37
CA THR A 266 -26.28 -3.83 7.63
C THR A 266 -26.02 -4.88 8.71
N PHE A 267 -24.74 -5.27 8.90
CA PHE A 267 -24.24 -6.21 9.91
C PHE A 267 -23.63 -5.52 11.15
N GLN A 268 -23.89 -4.21 11.35
CA GLN A 268 -23.34 -3.44 12.48
C GLN A 268 -23.69 -4.08 13.82
N ASN A 269 -22.69 -4.36 14.65
CA ASN A 269 -22.89 -4.88 15.99
C ASN A 269 -21.81 -4.43 16.96
N LEU A 270 -22.03 -3.33 17.64
CA LEU A 270 -21.12 -2.74 18.61
C LEU A 270 -20.99 -3.58 19.91
N MET A 271 -21.97 -4.43 20.20
CA MET A 271 -21.99 -5.21 21.43
C MET A 271 -21.07 -6.45 21.42
N LEU A 272 -20.61 -6.89 20.25
CA LEU A 272 -19.69 -8.02 20.11
C LEU A 272 -18.36 -7.84 20.87
N GLY A 273 -17.99 -6.61 21.25
CA GLY A 273 -16.80 -6.34 22.06
C GLY A 273 -16.99 -6.56 23.56
N LEU A 274 -18.21 -6.51 24.08
CA LEU A 274 -18.50 -6.54 25.54
C LEU A 274 -19.03 -7.89 26.03
N ILE A 275 -19.76 -8.60 25.19
CA ILE A 275 -20.35 -9.88 25.53
C ILE A 275 -19.73 -10.92 24.59
N PRO A 276 -19.34 -12.10 25.05
CA PRO A 276 -19.02 -13.21 24.16
C PRO A 276 -20.30 -13.57 23.40
N ALA A 277 -20.67 -12.73 22.46
CA ALA A 277 -21.87 -12.90 21.66
C ALA A 277 -21.59 -14.00 20.64
N THR A 278 -22.46 -14.96 20.62
CA THR A 278 -22.42 -16.07 19.69
C THR A 278 -23.07 -15.72 18.34
N SER A 279 -23.64 -14.51 18.21
CA SER A 279 -24.37 -14.04 17.01
C SER A 279 -24.44 -12.52 16.96
N GLY A 280 -24.28 -11.94 15.75
CA GLY A 280 -24.50 -10.54 15.45
C GLY A 280 -25.98 -10.17 15.27
N CYS A 281 -26.88 -11.15 15.30
CA CYS A 281 -28.32 -10.90 15.16
C CYS A 281 -28.86 -10.03 16.30
N PRO A 282 -29.91 -9.22 16.07
CA PRO A 282 -30.50 -8.33 17.04
C PRO A 282 -30.81 -9.00 18.36
N THR A 283 -30.51 -8.30 19.44
CA THR A 283 -30.81 -8.71 20.82
C THR A 283 -31.64 -7.64 21.50
N PHE A 284 -32.09 -7.90 22.73
CA PHE A 284 -32.77 -6.88 23.54
C PHE A 284 -31.97 -5.57 23.70
N LEU A 285 -30.62 -5.65 23.61
CA LEU A 285 -29.72 -4.50 23.78
C LEU A 285 -29.31 -3.84 22.44
N ALA A 286 -29.47 -4.53 21.30
CA ALA A 286 -29.20 -4.02 19.97
C ALA A 286 -30.29 -4.54 19.01
N PRO A 287 -31.48 -3.92 19.01
CA PRO A 287 -32.65 -4.51 18.38
C PRO A 287 -32.65 -4.49 16.85
N ASN A 288 -31.94 -3.56 16.19
CA ASN A 288 -32.09 -3.33 14.76
C ASN A 288 -30.79 -3.31 13.94
N GLY A 289 -29.66 -3.84 14.45
CA GLY A 289 -28.42 -3.88 13.67
C GLY A 289 -27.94 -2.48 13.21
N ASP A 290 -28.25 -2.11 11.96
CA ASP A 290 -27.92 -0.79 11.38
C ASP A 290 -28.84 0.36 11.76
N GLU A 291 -29.79 0.13 12.68
CA GLU A 291 -30.77 1.10 13.17
C GLU A 291 -31.77 1.60 12.09
N VAL A 292 -32.01 0.78 11.04
CA VAL A 292 -32.94 1.05 9.94
C VAL A 292 -33.99 -0.06 9.85
N ASP A 293 -35.28 0.30 9.93
CA ASP A 293 -36.37 -0.67 10.09
C ASP A 293 -36.70 -1.47 8.81
N ASP A 294 -36.31 -0.98 7.63
CA ASP A 294 -36.61 -1.63 6.35
C ASP A 294 -35.42 -2.42 5.76
N THR A 295 -34.31 -2.52 6.49
CA THR A 295 -33.19 -3.44 6.25
C THR A 295 -33.35 -4.66 7.17
N PRO A 296 -33.41 -5.90 6.66
CA PRO A 296 -33.37 -7.09 7.50
C PRO A 296 -32.05 -7.15 8.31
N PRO A 297 -32.09 -7.65 9.55
CA PRO A 297 -30.88 -7.79 10.36
C PRO A 297 -29.94 -8.85 9.77
N VAL A 298 -28.62 -8.58 9.83
CA VAL A 298 -27.56 -9.45 9.31
C VAL A 298 -26.56 -9.77 10.41
N ASP A 299 -26.22 -11.05 10.59
CA ASP A 299 -25.28 -11.50 11.64
C ASP A 299 -23.84 -11.05 11.37
N VAL A 300 -23.36 -11.24 10.16
CA VAL A 300 -21.99 -10.94 9.74
C VAL A 300 -21.95 -10.45 8.30
N ALA A 301 -20.93 -9.67 7.99
CA ALA A 301 -20.66 -9.19 6.64
C ALA A 301 -20.79 -10.30 5.59
N THR A 302 -21.42 -9.99 4.47
CA THR A 302 -21.48 -10.90 3.33
C THR A 302 -20.14 -10.89 2.61
N GLN A 303 -19.33 -11.91 2.82
CA GLN A 303 -18.04 -12.05 2.14
C GLN A 303 -18.08 -13.20 1.14
N ASN A 304 -17.61 -12.95 -0.06
CA ASN A 304 -17.55 -13.95 -1.12
C ASN A 304 -16.12 -14.15 -1.60
N THR A 305 -15.62 -15.37 -1.53
CA THR A 305 -14.28 -15.75 -2.03
C THR A 305 -14.30 -16.15 -3.51
N SER A 306 -15.45 -16.12 -4.17
CA SER A 306 -15.62 -16.37 -5.60
C SER A 306 -15.92 -15.06 -6.34
N LEU A 307 -15.63 -15.01 -7.64
CA LEU A 307 -15.96 -13.85 -8.50
C LEU A 307 -17.46 -13.70 -8.83
N ASN A 308 -18.34 -14.53 -8.26
CA ASN A 308 -19.76 -14.48 -8.54
C ASN A 308 -20.52 -13.83 -7.39
N CYS A 309 -21.51 -13.02 -7.68
CA CYS A 309 -22.47 -12.55 -6.69
C CYS A 309 -23.24 -13.71 -6.05
N PHE A 310 -23.58 -13.60 -4.79
CA PHE A 310 -24.59 -14.49 -4.22
C PHE A 310 -25.93 -14.24 -4.90
N THR A 311 -26.74 -15.30 -5.01
CA THR A 311 -28.09 -15.15 -5.53
C THR A 311 -28.93 -14.33 -4.55
N PRO A 312 -29.61 -13.25 -4.95
CA PRO A 312 -30.50 -12.49 -4.09
C PRO A 312 -31.52 -13.38 -3.37
N GLY A 313 -31.67 -13.20 -2.06
CA GLY A 313 -32.54 -14.03 -1.22
C GLY A 313 -32.00 -15.41 -0.85
N SER A 314 -30.73 -15.74 -1.19
CA SER A 314 -30.12 -17.04 -0.88
C SER A 314 -29.48 -17.12 0.51
N ARG A 315 -29.30 -16.00 1.18
CA ARG A 315 -28.69 -15.88 2.49
C ARG A 315 -29.72 -15.38 3.50
N ASN A 316 -29.72 -15.98 4.68
CA ASN A 316 -30.54 -15.57 5.82
C ASN A 316 -29.79 -15.98 7.09
N THR A 317 -29.16 -15.01 7.74
CA THR A 317 -28.28 -15.25 8.88
C THR A 317 -28.94 -14.99 10.22
N CYS A 318 -30.02 -14.20 10.25
CA CYS A 318 -30.82 -13.96 11.44
C CYS A 318 -32.24 -14.47 11.25
N THR A 319 -32.93 -14.81 12.35
CA THR A 319 -34.34 -15.20 12.33
C THR A 319 -35.14 -14.19 13.15
N GLU A 320 -35.93 -13.40 12.48
CA GLU A 320 -36.85 -12.41 13.06
C GLU A 320 -38.30 -12.68 12.72
N THR A 321 -39.22 -11.80 13.08
CA THR A 321 -40.63 -11.95 12.74
C THR A 321 -41.21 -10.64 12.21
N PRO A 322 -41.55 -10.54 10.91
CA PRO A 322 -41.46 -11.60 9.88
C PRO A 322 -40.01 -11.94 9.52
N ASP A 323 -39.74 -13.20 9.21
CA ASP A 323 -38.40 -13.67 8.79
C ASP A 323 -38.16 -13.33 7.32
N GLU A 324 -37.08 -12.59 7.04
CA GLU A 324 -36.69 -12.13 5.70
C GLU A 324 -35.20 -12.48 5.44
N PRO A 325 -34.80 -12.75 4.19
CA PRO A 325 -33.40 -13.00 3.87
C PRO A 325 -32.57 -11.75 4.02
N ASP A 326 -31.26 -11.93 4.22
CA ASP A 326 -30.28 -10.82 4.24
C ASP A 326 -30.38 -9.99 2.95
N MET A 327 -30.34 -8.66 3.08
CA MET A 327 -30.35 -7.73 1.94
C MET A 327 -28.93 -7.56 1.40
N ILE A 328 -28.40 -8.64 0.81
CA ILE A 328 -27.01 -8.73 0.34
C ILE A 328 -26.69 -7.76 -0.82
N GLU A 329 -27.69 -7.26 -1.53
CA GLU A 329 -27.58 -6.24 -2.57
C GLU A 329 -27.56 -4.81 -2.05
N ASN A 330 -27.64 -4.59 -0.75
CA ASN A 330 -27.57 -3.26 -0.14
C ASN A 330 -26.16 -2.69 -0.27
N TYR A 331 -26.04 -1.38 -0.58
CA TYR A 331 -24.73 -0.72 -0.67
C TYR A 331 -23.94 -0.77 0.64
N MET A 332 -24.59 -0.93 1.79
CA MET A 332 -23.96 -0.99 3.10
C MET A 332 -23.57 -2.41 3.55
N ASP A 333 -23.68 -3.43 2.68
CA ASP A 333 -23.15 -4.79 2.90
C ASP A 333 -21.81 -4.98 2.14
N TYR A 334 -21.07 -6.05 2.48
CA TYR A 334 -19.71 -6.34 2.01
C TYR A 334 -19.64 -7.42 0.92
N GLN A 335 -20.69 -7.58 0.13
CA GLN A 335 -20.58 -8.33 -1.11
C GLN A 335 -19.62 -7.58 -2.08
N TRP A 336 -19.08 -8.26 -3.12
CA TRP A 336 -18.34 -7.56 -4.17
C TRP A 336 -19.15 -6.37 -4.67
N GLY A 337 -18.53 -5.19 -4.77
CA GLY A 337 -19.22 -3.94 -5.06
C GLY A 337 -20.16 -4.00 -6.26
N TYR A 338 -19.75 -4.66 -7.35
CA TYR A 338 -20.63 -4.85 -8.52
C TYR A 338 -21.89 -5.70 -8.26
N CYS A 339 -22.05 -6.25 -7.07
CA CYS A 339 -23.26 -6.99 -6.64
C CYS A 339 -24.24 -6.13 -5.84
N ASN A 340 -23.79 -4.98 -5.31
CA ASN A 340 -24.63 -4.06 -4.54
C ASN A 340 -25.33 -3.07 -5.47
N ASN A 341 -26.60 -2.76 -5.23
CA ASN A 341 -27.39 -1.98 -6.19
C ASN A 341 -28.49 -1.08 -5.60
N ILE A 342 -28.71 -1.07 -4.25
CA ILE A 342 -29.73 -0.22 -3.62
C ILE A 342 -29.31 0.37 -2.28
N PHE A 343 -29.85 1.57 -1.99
CA PHE A 343 -30.22 2.03 -0.66
C PHE A 343 -31.70 1.84 -0.42
N THR A 344 -32.14 1.75 0.85
CA THR A 344 -33.54 1.66 1.20
C THR A 344 -34.15 3.04 1.53
N ILE A 345 -35.50 3.08 1.60
CA ILE A 345 -36.25 4.28 2.00
C ILE A 345 -35.87 4.67 3.44
N GLY A 346 -35.75 3.70 4.35
CA GLY A 346 -35.31 3.93 5.73
C GLY A 346 -33.90 4.48 5.81
N GLN A 347 -32.96 3.95 5.01
CA GLN A 347 -31.62 4.48 4.90
C GLN A 347 -31.63 5.94 4.38
N TYR A 348 -32.45 6.23 3.36
CA TYR A 348 -32.63 7.62 2.91
C TYR A 348 -33.17 8.54 4.00
N GLN A 349 -34.17 8.09 4.79
CA GLN A 349 -34.70 8.88 5.91
C GLN A 349 -33.60 9.23 6.93
N ARG A 350 -32.73 8.26 7.21
CA ARG A 350 -31.57 8.47 8.08
C ARG A 350 -30.57 9.49 7.48
N MET A 351 -30.24 9.36 6.20
CA MET A 351 -29.40 10.33 5.47
C MET A 351 -30.06 11.73 5.44
N ASP A 352 -31.37 11.82 5.30
CA ASP A 352 -32.13 13.07 5.27
C ASP A 352 -32.00 13.84 6.59
N VAL A 353 -31.99 13.14 7.73
CA VAL A 353 -31.72 13.77 9.03
C VAL A 353 -30.33 14.37 9.08
N ALA A 354 -29.31 13.65 8.64
CA ALA A 354 -27.93 14.17 8.59
C ALA A 354 -27.83 15.41 7.66
N LEU A 355 -28.46 15.34 6.48
CA LEU A 355 -28.50 16.44 5.50
C LEU A 355 -29.23 17.69 6.02
N ASN A 356 -30.25 17.53 6.85
CA ASN A 356 -30.95 18.65 7.46
C ASN A 356 -30.36 19.09 8.83
N GLY A 357 -29.46 18.26 9.38
CA GLY A 357 -28.70 18.50 10.61
C GLY A 357 -27.27 18.98 10.33
N TYR A 358 -26.29 18.19 10.70
CA TYR A 358 -24.87 18.56 10.63
C TYR A 358 -24.41 18.92 9.21
N ARG A 359 -24.91 18.21 8.16
CA ARG A 359 -24.55 18.42 6.75
C ARG A 359 -25.32 19.55 6.06
N ARG A 360 -26.17 20.28 6.78
CA ARG A 360 -27.09 21.24 6.17
C ARG A 360 -26.40 22.37 5.39
N ASN A 361 -25.26 22.83 5.87
CA ASN A 361 -24.54 23.94 5.20
C ASN A 361 -24.06 23.51 3.79
N LEU A 362 -23.76 22.25 3.56
CA LEU A 362 -23.24 21.77 2.26
C LEU A 362 -24.15 22.18 1.08
N TRP A 363 -25.48 22.14 1.27
CA TRP A 363 -26.46 22.44 0.22
C TRP A 363 -27.20 23.75 0.42
N SER A 364 -26.72 24.66 1.32
CA SER A 364 -27.25 25.98 1.46
C SER A 364 -26.96 26.84 0.22
N ALA A 365 -27.89 27.75 -0.14
CA ALA A 365 -27.72 28.66 -1.29
C ALA A 365 -26.40 29.44 -1.23
N GLU A 366 -26.03 29.89 -0.03
CA GLU A 366 -24.79 30.63 0.21
C GLU A 366 -23.57 29.79 -0.08
N ASN A 367 -23.56 28.52 0.39
CA ASN A 367 -22.44 27.63 0.16
C ASN A 367 -22.33 27.19 -1.32
N LEU A 368 -23.46 26.89 -1.99
CA LEU A 368 -23.46 26.54 -3.42
C LEU A 368 -22.90 27.68 -4.27
N GLN A 369 -23.18 28.94 -3.88
CA GLN A 369 -22.58 30.11 -4.53
C GLN A 369 -21.08 30.23 -4.21
N ALA A 370 -20.70 30.06 -2.94
CA ALA A 370 -19.32 30.20 -2.48
C ALA A 370 -18.39 29.14 -3.08
N THR A 371 -18.90 27.94 -3.36
CA THR A 371 -18.17 26.81 -3.97
C THR A 371 -18.32 26.75 -5.50
N GLY A 372 -19.15 27.61 -6.09
CA GLY A 372 -19.33 27.74 -7.55
C GLY A 372 -20.16 26.64 -8.20
N VAL A 373 -20.93 25.85 -7.43
CA VAL A 373 -21.65 24.65 -7.96
C VAL A 373 -23.12 24.89 -8.28
N ILE A 374 -23.59 26.14 -8.28
CA ILE A 374 -24.99 26.47 -8.65
C ILE A 374 -25.30 26.00 -10.08
N GLU A 375 -24.38 26.26 -11.01
CA GLU A 375 -24.49 25.81 -12.38
C GLU A 375 -23.55 24.63 -12.61
N ASP A 376 -24.05 23.61 -13.33
CA ASP A 376 -23.28 22.44 -13.71
C ASP A 376 -22.55 22.70 -15.05
N ASN A 377 -21.76 23.75 -15.06
CA ASN A 377 -20.94 24.10 -16.22
C ASN A 377 -19.46 23.88 -15.88
N PRO A 378 -18.73 23.06 -16.66
CA PRO A 378 -17.29 22.92 -16.45
C PRO A 378 -16.61 24.29 -16.58
N VAL A 379 -15.84 24.66 -15.57
CA VAL A 379 -15.05 25.90 -15.58
C VAL A 379 -13.64 25.54 -16.04
N GLU A 380 -13.18 26.26 -17.06
CA GLU A 380 -11.77 26.15 -17.47
C GLU A 380 -10.94 27.10 -16.61
N CYS A 381 -10.05 26.55 -15.81
CA CYS A 381 -9.14 27.30 -14.94
C CYS A 381 -7.75 27.44 -15.56
N ALA A 382 -6.91 28.30 -15.03
CA ALA A 382 -5.48 28.28 -15.33
C ALA A 382 -4.87 26.95 -14.88
N PRO A 383 -3.97 26.33 -15.68
CA PRO A 383 -3.31 25.10 -15.27
C PRO A 383 -2.39 25.36 -14.07
N ILE A 384 -2.19 24.33 -13.27
CA ILE A 384 -1.15 24.27 -12.23
C ILE A 384 -0.06 23.33 -12.75
N ALA A 385 1.15 23.86 -12.91
CA ALA A 385 2.27 23.11 -13.47
C ALA A 385 2.70 21.99 -12.53
N ASP A 386 2.84 20.78 -13.04
CA ASP A 386 3.53 19.65 -12.43
C ASP A 386 4.06 18.69 -13.48
N PHE A 387 5.07 17.92 -13.13
CA PHE A 387 5.69 16.92 -14.00
C PHE A 387 6.40 15.83 -13.21
N PHE A 388 6.70 14.71 -13.89
CA PHE A 388 7.57 13.66 -13.35
C PHE A 388 8.45 13.08 -14.46
N SER A 389 9.43 12.26 -14.04
CA SER A 389 10.23 11.41 -14.95
C SER A 389 10.19 9.97 -14.43
N THR A 390 10.36 8.99 -15.32
CA THR A 390 10.40 7.58 -14.96
C THR A 390 11.60 7.21 -14.11
N THR A 391 12.65 8.02 -14.16
CA THR A 391 13.87 7.87 -13.37
C THR A 391 14.45 9.25 -13.05
N GLN A 392 15.05 9.36 -11.88
CA GLN A 392 15.77 10.55 -11.41
C GLN A 392 17.27 10.29 -11.30
N TYR A 393 17.69 9.04 -11.41
CA TYR A 393 19.07 8.59 -11.26
C TYR A 393 19.51 7.88 -12.53
N VAL A 394 20.49 8.42 -13.24
CA VAL A 394 20.91 7.93 -14.55
C VAL A 394 22.42 8.00 -14.76
N CYS A 395 22.93 7.17 -15.64
CA CYS A 395 24.29 7.31 -16.16
C CYS A 395 24.40 8.49 -17.15
N ALA A 396 25.56 9.11 -17.21
CA ALA A 396 25.86 10.10 -18.25
C ALA A 396 25.68 9.48 -19.65
N GLY A 397 24.94 10.17 -20.52
CA GLY A 397 24.57 9.71 -21.85
C GLY A 397 23.23 8.98 -21.93
N THR A 398 22.54 8.72 -20.81
CA THR A 398 21.22 8.11 -20.79
C THR A 398 20.11 9.12 -21.12
N GLU A 399 19.10 8.66 -21.85
CA GLU A 399 17.89 9.42 -22.13
C GLU A 399 16.91 9.33 -20.95
N VAL A 400 16.36 10.48 -20.56
CA VAL A 400 15.32 10.61 -19.54
C VAL A 400 14.03 11.07 -20.16
N ASN A 401 12.94 10.36 -19.96
CA ASN A 401 11.60 10.76 -20.41
C ASN A 401 10.90 11.57 -19.32
N PHE A 402 10.42 12.75 -19.70
CA PHE A 402 9.63 13.63 -18.84
C PHE A 402 8.18 13.59 -19.25
N TYR A 403 7.29 13.63 -18.26
CA TYR A 403 5.85 13.59 -18.47
C TYR A 403 5.20 14.79 -17.80
N ASN A 404 4.38 15.50 -18.58
CA ASN A 404 3.49 16.51 -18.05
C ASN A 404 2.46 15.87 -17.10
N SER A 405 2.31 16.42 -15.90
CA SER A 405 1.32 16.05 -14.90
C SER A 405 0.54 17.27 -14.39
N SER A 406 0.55 18.35 -15.18
CA SER A 406 -0.17 19.58 -14.85
C SER A 406 -1.67 19.33 -14.77
N TYR A 407 -2.35 20.03 -13.88
CA TYR A 407 -3.75 19.80 -13.55
C TYR A 407 -4.53 21.11 -13.36
N ASN A 408 -5.77 21.08 -12.87
CA ASN A 408 -6.71 22.18 -12.65
C ASN A 408 -7.29 22.75 -13.96
N GLY A 409 -6.49 23.07 -14.95
CA GLY A 409 -6.90 23.50 -16.28
C GLY A 409 -6.11 22.78 -17.36
N THR A 410 -6.68 22.67 -18.56
CA THR A 410 -6.01 22.03 -19.69
C THR A 410 -4.88 22.93 -20.20
N ALA A 411 -3.64 22.48 -20.08
CA ALA A 411 -2.50 23.18 -20.64
C ALA A 411 -2.51 23.11 -22.18
N THR A 412 -2.34 24.22 -22.84
CA THR A 412 -2.28 24.33 -24.33
C THR A 412 -0.89 24.63 -24.82
N THR A 413 0.01 25.12 -23.94
CA THR A 413 1.41 25.38 -24.25
C THR A 413 2.32 24.85 -23.15
N PHE A 414 3.50 24.40 -23.55
CA PHE A 414 4.53 23.85 -22.69
C PHE A 414 5.85 24.55 -22.98
N ASN A 415 6.59 24.91 -21.94
CA ASN A 415 7.91 25.51 -22.05
C ASN A 415 8.82 24.89 -20.98
N TRP A 416 9.62 23.91 -21.40
CA TRP A 416 10.54 23.21 -20.54
C TRP A 416 11.93 23.84 -20.57
N THR A 417 12.59 23.84 -19.40
CA THR A 417 14.01 24.18 -19.24
C THR A 417 14.73 23.07 -18.52
N PHE A 418 15.78 22.51 -19.15
CA PHE A 418 16.59 21.42 -18.64
C PHE A 418 18.04 21.90 -18.41
N THR A 419 18.37 22.25 -17.18
CA THR A 419 19.74 22.62 -16.85
C THR A 419 20.65 21.41 -17.09
N GLY A 420 21.72 21.58 -17.89
CA GLY A 420 22.68 20.50 -18.22
C GLY A 420 22.14 19.43 -19.19
N GLY A 421 20.88 19.49 -19.59
CA GLY A 421 20.25 18.56 -20.51
C GLY A 421 20.46 18.93 -22.00
N MET A 422 20.25 17.96 -22.87
CA MET A 422 20.31 18.14 -24.32
C MET A 422 19.09 17.48 -24.98
N PRO A 423 18.20 18.26 -25.64
CA PRO A 423 18.22 19.74 -25.73
C PRO A 423 17.98 20.42 -24.37
N ALA A 424 18.48 21.63 -24.20
CA ALA A 424 18.35 22.40 -22.97
C ALA A 424 16.96 23.01 -22.75
N SER A 425 16.08 22.94 -23.75
CA SER A 425 14.67 23.37 -23.67
C SER A 425 13.81 22.57 -24.65
N SER A 426 12.49 22.50 -24.38
CA SER A 426 11.52 21.85 -25.25
C SER A 426 10.15 22.52 -25.12
N THR A 427 9.34 22.44 -26.18
CA THR A 427 7.93 22.82 -26.19
C THR A 427 7.00 21.60 -26.41
N ILE A 428 7.57 20.42 -26.45
CA ILE A 428 6.84 19.16 -26.55
C ILE A 428 6.25 18.85 -25.17
N GLU A 429 5.02 18.37 -25.11
CA GLU A 429 4.33 18.05 -23.86
C GLU A 429 5.11 17.05 -23.01
N ASN A 430 5.61 15.97 -23.63
CA ASN A 430 6.37 14.90 -22.96
C ASN A 430 7.72 14.71 -23.69
N PRO A 431 8.76 15.51 -23.34
CA PRO A 431 10.06 15.46 -24.01
C PRO A 431 10.97 14.36 -23.47
N THR A 432 11.89 13.93 -24.33
CA THR A 432 13.03 13.07 -23.96
C THR A 432 14.32 13.90 -23.98
N ILE A 433 15.12 13.80 -22.91
CA ILE A 433 16.32 14.63 -22.71
C ILE A 433 17.51 13.75 -22.34
N THR A 434 18.67 14.01 -22.96
CA THR A 434 19.93 13.32 -22.62
C THR A 434 20.80 14.20 -21.74
N TYR A 435 21.37 13.64 -20.67
CA TYR A 435 22.32 14.29 -19.80
C TYR A 435 23.71 13.66 -19.97
N ASN A 436 24.66 14.39 -20.57
CA ASN A 436 25.98 13.86 -20.92
C ASN A 436 27.06 14.11 -19.87
N THR A 437 26.82 15.00 -18.91
CA THR A 437 27.81 15.38 -17.90
C THR A 437 27.32 14.96 -16.52
N PRO A 438 28.13 14.28 -15.71
CA PRO A 438 27.79 14.00 -14.32
C PRO A 438 27.49 15.28 -13.53
N GLY A 439 26.46 15.24 -12.68
CA GLY A 439 26.01 16.39 -11.91
C GLY A 439 24.59 16.21 -11.39
N ILE A 440 24.11 17.21 -10.66
CA ILE A 440 22.74 17.27 -10.15
C ILE A 440 22.06 18.46 -10.80
N TYR A 441 20.91 18.23 -11.41
CA TYR A 441 20.28 19.19 -12.30
C TYR A 441 18.85 19.51 -11.90
N ALA A 442 18.49 20.78 -12.05
CA ALA A 442 17.10 21.25 -11.94
C ALA A 442 16.37 21.12 -13.26
N VAL A 443 15.06 20.91 -13.17
CA VAL A 443 14.15 20.93 -14.32
C VAL A 443 13.01 21.89 -14.02
N THR A 444 12.66 22.73 -15.01
CA THR A 444 11.55 23.68 -14.91
C THR A 444 10.54 23.37 -16.02
N LEU A 445 9.27 23.37 -15.66
CA LEU A 445 8.13 23.37 -16.60
C LEU A 445 7.28 24.61 -16.38
N GLU A 446 7.03 25.35 -17.44
CA GLU A 446 5.99 26.36 -17.51
C GLU A 446 4.88 25.89 -18.45
N VAL A 447 3.63 26.01 -18.01
CA VAL A 447 2.43 25.66 -18.78
C VAL A 447 1.47 26.84 -18.82
N SER A 448 0.71 26.97 -19.92
CA SER A 448 -0.33 28.00 -19.99
C SER A 448 -1.55 27.56 -20.82
N ASN A 449 -2.66 28.25 -20.57
CA ASN A 449 -3.86 28.27 -21.40
C ASN A 449 -4.42 29.71 -21.50
N ALA A 450 -5.63 29.86 -22.01
CA ALA A 450 -6.25 31.19 -22.14
C ALA A 450 -6.54 31.89 -20.81
N GLN A 451 -6.61 31.16 -19.69
CA GLN A 451 -6.93 31.63 -18.35
C GLN A 451 -5.69 32.03 -17.55
N GLY A 452 -4.51 31.55 -17.90
CA GLY A 452 -3.28 31.91 -17.22
C GLY A 452 -2.08 31.01 -17.45
N THR A 453 -0.99 31.32 -16.72
CA THR A 453 0.30 30.63 -16.80
C THR A 453 0.72 30.20 -15.40
N SER A 454 1.31 29.01 -15.31
CA SER A 454 1.91 28.46 -14.10
C SER A 454 3.27 27.85 -14.40
N ASN A 455 4.18 27.85 -13.42
CA ASN A 455 5.46 27.18 -13.57
C ASN A 455 5.85 26.45 -12.28
N ILE A 456 6.67 25.40 -12.45
CA ILE A 456 7.30 24.66 -11.35
C ILE A 456 8.76 24.39 -11.67
N THR A 457 9.63 24.54 -10.67
CA THR A 457 11.02 24.11 -10.76
C THR A 457 11.31 23.07 -9.70
N LYS A 458 11.68 21.87 -10.14
CA LYS A 458 12.16 20.80 -9.25
C LYS A 458 13.69 20.90 -9.20
N THR A 459 14.23 21.39 -8.09
CA THR A 459 15.67 21.51 -7.86
C THR A 459 16.22 20.14 -7.46
N ASN A 460 17.49 19.88 -7.81
CA ASN A 460 18.16 18.60 -7.52
C ASN A 460 17.36 17.38 -8.02
N TYR A 461 16.73 17.52 -9.18
CA TYR A 461 15.76 16.55 -9.63
C TYR A 461 16.38 15.40 -10.42
N ILE A 462 17.37 15.66 -11.28
CA ILE A 462 18.06 14.62 -12.04
C ILE A 462 19.49 14.49 -11.54
N HIS A 463 19.84 13.29 -11.11
CA HIS A 463 21.16 12.89 -10.64
C HIS A 463 21.86 12.09 -11.74
N VAL A 464 22.86 12.68 -12.37
CA VAL A 464 23.61 12.06 -13.45
C VAL A 464 24.95 11.59 -12.90
N TYR A 465 25.24 10.32 -13.05
CA TYR A 465 26.47 9.70 -12.56
C TYR A 465 27.45 9.41 -13.69
N SER A 466 28.75 9.40 -13.34
CA SER A 466 29.76 8.89 -14.26
C SER A 466 29.51 7.42 -14.56
N THR A 467 29.76 7.02 -15.80
CA THR A 467 29.80 5.61 -16.23
C THR A 467 31.08 4.89 -15.78
N THR A 468 32.06 5.62 -15.25
CA THR A 468 33.31 5.07 -14.73
C THR A 468 33.53 5.51 -13.29
N THR A 469 34.18 4.66 -12.48
CA THR A 469 34.58 4.95 -11.11
C THR A 469 36.05 4.64 -10.91
N ASN A 470 36.70 5.35 -9.97
CA ASN A 470 38.05 5.06 -9.53
C ASN A 470 38.08 4.20 -8.24
N ASN A 471 36.91 3.89 -7.69
CA ASN A 471 36.80 3.06 -6.48
C ASN A 471 36.78 1.60 -6.90
N THR A 472 37.91 0.91 -6.81
CA THR A 472 38.00 -0.52 -7.17
C THR A 472 37.84 -1.41 -5.95
N ALA A 473 37.22 -2.57 -6.15
CA ALA A 473 37.22 -3.64 -5.15
C ALA A 473 38.57 -4.41 -5.20
N PRO A 474 39.08 -4.96 -4.08
CA PRO A 474 38.45 -5.01 -2.76
C PRO A 474 38.46 -3.66 -2.03
N MET A 475 37.38 -3.39 -1.28
CA MET A 475 37.22 -2.16 -0.53
C MET A 475 36.57 -2.40 0.83
N SER A 476 36.79 -1.45 1.75
CA SER A 476 36.14 -1.39 3.06
C SER A 476 35.72 0.05 3.35
N GLU A 477 34.49 0.26 3.75
CA GLU A 477 33.94 1.55 4.20
C GLU A 477 33.53 1.45 5.67
N SER A 478 34.23 2.14 6.53
CA SER A 478 34.01 2.18 7.98
C SER A 478 33.50 3.54 8.49
N PHE A 479 33.12 4.43 7.57
CA PHE A 479 32.61 5.79 7.83
C PHE A 479 33.50 6.72 8.65
N GLU A 480 34.72 6.30 9.06
CA GLU A 480 35.60 7.09 9.91
C GLU A 480 36.11 8.37 9.22
N THR A 481 36.35 8.28 7.91
CA THR A 481 36.83 9.40 7.09
C THR A 481 35.79 9.96 6.13
N SER A 482 34.68 9.26 5.95
CA SER A 482 33.63 9.62 5.00
C SER A 482 32.72 10.73 5.52
N SER A 483 32.16 11.51 4.60
CA SER A 483 31.16 12.52 4.82
C SER A 483 29.80 11.97 4.36
N ILE A 484 28.68 12.39 4.97
CA ILE A 484 27.36 12.05 4.50
C ILE A 484 27.11 12.48 3.04
N ASN A 485 27.82 13.52 2.57
CA ASN A 485 27.74 14.00 1.20
C ASN A 485 28.40 13.05 0.17
N ASP A 486 29.15 12.06 0.62
CA ASP A 486 29.72 11.01 -0.26
C ASP A 486 28.64 9.97 -0.63
N PHE A 487 27.51 9.98 0.07
CA PHE A 487 26.37 9.11 -0.12
C PHE A 487 25.17 9.88 -0.66
N ILE A 488 24.25 9.18 -1.33
CA ILE A 488 22.95 9.74 -1.67
C ILE A 488 22.00 9.31 -0.58
N VAL A 489 21.36 10.27 0.07
CA VAL A 489 20.35 10.00 1.09
C VAL A 489 19.00 10.37 0.52
N ILE A 490 18.09 9.41 0.53
CA ILE A 490 16.69 9.57 0.12
C ILE A 490 15.86 9.37 1.38
N ASN A 491 15.09 10.39 1.73
CA ASN A 491 14.26 10.41 2.92
C ASN A 491 12.81 10.58 2.52
N ASP A 492 11.96 9.74 3.06
CA ASP A 492 10.53 9.82 2.87
C ASP A 492 9.91 10.83 3.86
N THR A 493 9.99 10.54 5.16
CA THR A 493 9.51 11.41 6.23
C THR A 493 10.32 11.19 7.52
N GLY A 494 10.32 12.17 8.41
CA GLY A 494 10.91 12.03 9.75
C GLY A 494 12.43 12.16 9.78
N SER A 495 13.12 11.15 10.31
CA SER A 495 14.58 11.12 10.45
C SER A 495 15.27 10.71 9.16
N VAL A 496 16.48 11.23 8.94
CA VAL A 496 17.29 10.91 7.76
C VAL A 496 18.52 10.09 8.17
N TRP A 497 19.04 9.28 7.24
CA TRP A 497 20.33 8.64 7.41
C TRP A 497 21.45 9.67 7.60
N GLN A 498 22.31 9.43 8.57
CA GLN A 498 23.41 10.30 8.91
C GLN A 498 24.61 9.49 9.44
N ILE A 499 25.80 10.08 9.47
CA ILE A 499 26.95 9.45 10.10
C ILE A 499 26.91 9.76 11.59
N SER A 500 26.92 8.71 12.43
CA SER A 500 26.97 8.82 13.89
C SER A 500 28.32 9.35 14.37
N ASN A 501 28.35 9.90 15.57
CA ASN A 501 29.60 10.23 16.29
C ASN A 501 29.60 9.46 17.62
N GLY A 502 30.61 8.65 17.83
CA GLY A 502 30.80 7.88 19.08
C GLY A 502 30.15 6.49 19.08
N ILE A 503 29.53 6.06 17.96
CA ILE A 503 28.95 4.72 17.81
C ILE A 503 29.42 4.13 16.48
N GLY A 504 30.24 3.10 16.53
CA GLY A 504 30.71 2.30 15.40
C GLY A 504 31.06 0.88 15.84
N TYR A 505 31.12 -0.07 14.91
CA TYR A 505 31.65 -1.40 15.12
C TYR A 505 33.19 -1.35 15.13
N SER A 506 33.76 -0.79 14.06
CA SER A 506 35.18 -0.44 13.99
C SER A 506 35.32 1.06 14.12
N GLY A 507 36.09 1.53 15.10
CA GLY A 507 36.27 2.95 15.34
C GLY A 507 35.13 3.61 16.12
N SER A 508 34.67 4.78 15.65
CA SER A 508 33.72 5.62 16.37
C SER A 508 32.55 6.14 15.55
N LYS A 509 32.45 5.74 14.28
CA LYS A 509 31.39 6.18 13.37
C LYS A 509 30.70 5.01 12.69
N SER A 510 29.46 5.21 12.28
CA SER A 510 28.66 4.29 11.48
C SER A 510 27.57 5.06 10.75
N MET A 511 27.00 4.51 9.70
CA MET A 511 25.77 5.02 9.12
C MET A 511 24.59 4.70 10.05
N TYR A 512 23.76 5.68 10.36
CA TYR A 512 22.78 5.62 11.43
C TYR A 512 21.46 6.26 11.03
N LEU A 513 20.35 5.59 11.35
CA LEU A 513 19.00 6.13 11.22
C LEU A 513 18.30 6.11 12.60
N LYS A 514 17.86 7.30 13.03
CA LYS A 514 17.09 7.44 14.27
C LYS A 514 15.62 7.10 14.00
N ASN A 515 15.20 5.91 14.41
CA ASN A 515 13.84 5.41 14.15
C ASN A 515 12.96 5.36 15.41
N PHE A 516 13.54 5.16 16.60
CA PHE A 516 12.79 4.98 17.85
C PHE A 516 11.77 6.10 18.14
N SER A 517 12.13 7.35 17.86
CA SER A 517 11.32 8.55 18.09
C SER A 517 11.35 9.54 16.93
N GLY A 518 11.92 9.16 15.80
CA GLY A 518 12.23 10.08 14.70
C GLY A 518 11.43 9.81 13.42
N ASN A 519 11.06 8.55 13.16
CA ASN A 519 10.33 8.17 11.97
C ASN A 519 8.91 7.76 12.29
N ASN A 520 8.02 8.00 11.34
CA ASN A 520 6.66 7.48 11.38
C ASN A 520 6.64 6.05 10.84
N ALA A 521 5.79 5.20 11.40
CA ALA A 521 5.53 3.89 10.81
C ALA A 521 5.08 4.05 9.35
N GLY A 522 5.63 3.21 8.47
CA GLY A 522 5.38 3.27 7.03
C GLY A 522 6.43 4.05 6.22
N SER A 523 7.35 4.80 6.86
CA SER A 523 8.40 5.52 6.13
C SER A 523 9.42 4.57 5.51
N LEU A 524 9.94 4.97 4.34
CA LEU A 524 10.99 4.29 3.61
C LEU A 524 12.19 5.23 3.45
N ASP A 525 13.27 4.93 4.14
CA ASP A 525 14.49 5.75 4.16
C ASP A 525 15.65 4.99 3.55
N GLU A 526 16.34 5.60 2.60
CA GLU A 526 17.37 4.94 1.83
C GLU A 526 18.69 5.71 1.85
N PHE A 527 19.81 4.99 1.78
CA PHE A 527 21.08 5.56 1.36
C PHE A 527 21.75 4.72 0.28
N ILE A 528 22.45 5.39 -0.64
CA ILE A 528 23.14 4.78 -1.77
C ILE A 528 24.62 5.11 -1.66
N THR A 529 25.46 4.08 -1.82
CA THR A 529 26.93 4.24 -1.77
C THR A 529 27.49 4.90 -3.02
N PRO A 530 28.72 5.42 -3.00
CA PRO A 530 29.51 5.64 -4.20
C PRO A 530 29.55 4.40 -5.10
N ALA A 531 29.95 4.59 -6.36
CA ALA A 531 30.12 3.46 -7.27
C ALA A 531 31.45 2.73 -7.00
N TYR A 532 31.44 1.41 -7.24
CA TYR A 532 32.62 0.54 -7.11
C TYR A 532 32.79 -0.31 -8.38
N ASP A 533 34.03 -0.44 -8.83
CA ASP A 533 34.42 -1.34 -9.90
C ASP A 533 34.81 -2.70 -9.32
N LEU A 534 34.10 -3.74 -9.73
CA LEU A 534 34.30 -5.11 -9.27
C LEU A 534 34.96 -6.00 -10.34
N THR A 535 35.27 -5.46 -11.53
CA THR A 535 35.72 -6.25 -12.69
C THR A 535 37.09 -6.89 -12.47
N ASP A 536 37.95 -6.30 -11.65
CA ASP A 536 39.30 -6.78 -11.35
C ASP A 536 39.38 -7.78 -10.18
N LEU A 537 38.23 -8.24 -9.63
CA LEU A 537 38.23 -9.21 -8.54
C LEU A 537 38.79 -10.58 -8.98
N PRO A 538 39.81 -11.12 -8.32
CA PRO A 538 40.55 -12.30 -8.78
C PRO A 538 39.72 -13.59 -8.94
N SER A 539 38.69 -13.77 -8.12
CA SER A 539 37.83 -14.98 -8.18
C SER A 539 36.66 -14.86 -9.13
N GLY A 540 36.44 -13.68 -9.73
CA GLY A 540 35.27 -13.40 -10.57
C GLY A 540 33.92 -13.32 -9.80
N SER A 541 33.86 -13.69 -8.52
CA SER A 541 32.68 -13.53 -7.66
C SER A 541 33.00 -12.59 -6.50
N ALA A 542 32.05 -11.74 -6.10
CA ALA A 542 32.21 -10.83 -4.99
C ALA A 542 31.36 -11.26 -3.77
N LYS A 543 31.95 -11.18 -2.58
CA LYS A 543 31.23 -11.16 -1.31
C LYS A 543 31.07 -9.73 -0.87
N VAL A 544 29.83 -9.31 -0.63
CA VAL A 544 29.52 -8.05 0.05
C VAL A 544 29.13 -8.42 1.48
N SER A 545 29.78 -7.80 2.47
CA SER A 545 29.44 -7.96 3.89
C SER A 545 29.42 -6.63 4.59
N PHE A 546 28.65 -6.51 5.66
CA PHE A 546 28.54 -5.31 6.48
C PHE A 546 28.09 -5.67 7.88
N LYS A 547 28.41 -4.79 8.84
CA LYS A 547 27.97 -4.92 10.23
C LYS A 547 26.66 -4.17 10.44
N VAL A 548 25.72 -4.76 11.18
CA VAL A 548 24.46 -4.16 11.55
C VAL A 548 24.30 -4.25 13.06
N ALA A 549 23.80 -3.18 13.68
CA ALA A 549 23.28 -3.20 15.03
C ALA A 549 21.83 -2.71 15.03
N TYR A 550 20.92 -3.56 15.53
CA TYR A 550 19.49 -3.26 15.56
C TYR A 550 18.82 -4.02 16.70
N ALA A 551 17.83 -3.42 17.35
CA ALA A 551 16.95 -4.05 18.33
C ALA A 551 15.49 -3.83 17.92
N GLY A 552 14.61 -4.80 18.19
CA GLY A 552 13.17 -4.56 18.12
C GLY A 552 12.72 -3.56 19.19
N LYS A 553 11.64 -2.84 18.98
CA LYS A 553 11.01 -1.97 19.99
C LYS A 553 9.96 -2.78 20.74
N TYR A 554 10.21 -3.02 22.03
CA TYR A 554 9.21 -3.66 22.89
C TYR A 554 8.18 -2.63 23.33
N VAL A 555 6.91 -2.98 23.17
CA VAL A 555 5.77 -2.20 23.64
C VAL A 555 5.09 -3.00 24.75
N ALA A 556 5.16 -2.47 25.98
CA ALA A 556 4.55 -3.13 27.13
C ALA A 556 3.04 -3.24 26.94
N GLY A 557 2.50 -4.43 27.22
CA GLY A 557 1.07 -4.66 27.19
C GLY A 557 0.34 -3.86 28.27
N THR A 558 -0.92 -3.59 28.01
CA THR A 558 -1.87 -3.03 28.99
C THR A 558 -2.84 -4.12 29.45
N ILE A 559 -3.78 -3.77 30.32
CA ILE A 559 -4.86 -4.72 30.72
C ILE A 559 -5.71 -5.14 29.49
N LEU A 560 -5.71 -4.34 28.42
CA LEU A 560 -6.55 -4.52 27.23
C LEU A 560 -5.78 -4.94 25.97
N THR A 561 -4.47 -4.67 25.93
CA THR A 561 -3.60 -5.03 24.79
C THR A 561 -2.47 -5.94 25.25
N PRO A 562 -2.18 -7.05 24.55
CA PRO A 562 -1.01 -7.85 24.84
C PRO A 562 0.27 -7.04 24.60
N ALA A 563 1.36 -7.44 25.27
CA ALA A 563 2.69 -6.92 24.95
C ALA A 563 3.06 -7.32 23.51
N ASP A 564 3.70 -6.42 22.78
CA ASP A 564 4.10 -6.63 21.39
C ASP A 564 5.55 -6.19 21.17
N THR A 565 6.16 -6.68 20.09
CA THR A 565 7.47 -6.23 19.65
C THR A 565 7.40 -5.77 18.21
N ILE A 566 7.69 -4.49 17.99
CA ILE A 566 7.72 -3.88 16.66
C ILE A 566 9.11 -4.09 16.07
N TYR A 567 9.13 -4.68 14.88
CA TYR A 567 10.34 -4.86 14.09
C TYR A 567 10.21 -4.15 12.74
N ASP A 568 11.32 -3.63 12.27
CA ASP A 568 11.46 -2.97 10.97
C ASP A 568 12.01 -3.92 9.91
N LYS A 569 12.24 -3.42 8.70
CA LYS A 569 12.78 -4.21 7.59
C LYS A 569 13.93 -3.48 6.90
N LEU A 570 15.06 -4.17 6.74
CA LEU A 570 16.20 -3.76 5.93
C LEU A 570 16.25 -4.57 4.65
N THR A 571 16.32 -3.88 3.51
CA THR A 571 16.57 -4.49 2.19
C THR A 571 17.81 -3.88 1.57
N VAL A 572 18.69 -4.73 1.02
CA VAL A 572 19.89 -4.27 0.33
C VAL A 572 19.81 -4.64 -1.14
N TYR A 573 20.06 -3.65 -1.99
CA TYR A 573 20.02 -3.78 -3.45
C TYR A 573 21.37 -3.48 -4.07
N THR A 574 21.56 -3.96 -5.31
CA THR A 574 22.66 -3.54 -6.18
C THR A 574 22.12 -2.94 -7.47
N SER A 575 22.83 -1.96 -8.01
CA SER A 575 22.61 -1.42 -9.36
C SER A 575 23.95 -1.34 -10.08
N ASN A 576 23.98 -1.65 -11.38
CA ASN A 576 25.11 -1.46 -12.28
C ASN A 576 24.81 -0.47 -13.42
N ASN A 577 23.67 0.23 -13.35
CA ASN A 577 23.22 1.21 -14.32
C ASN A 577 22.88 2.55 -13.65
N CYS A 578 23.74 2.99 -12.73
CA CYS A 578 23.63 4.27 -12.03
C CYS A 578 22.35 4.48 -11.21
N GLY A 579 21.68 3.39 -10.78
CA GLY A 579 20.47 3.48 -9.98
C GLY A 579 19.17 3.52 -10.80
N GLU A 580 19.24 3.35 -12.12
CA GLU A 580 18.06 3.27 -12.97
C GLU A 580 17.23 2.01 -12.63
N THR A 581 17.91 0.88 -12.38
CA THR A 581 17.27 -0.34 -11.90
C THR A 581 18.03 -0.91 -10.70
N TRP A 582 17.28 -1.55 -9.80
CA TRP A 582 17.81 -2.12 -8.57
C TRP A 582 17.45 -3.60 -8.45
N GLN A 583 18.45 -4.43 -8.13
CA GLN A 583 18.27 -5.86 -7.89
C GLN A 583 18.37 -6.14 -6.39
N ASN A 584 17.32 -6.73 -5.82
CA ASN A 584 17.31 -7.16 -4.43
C ASN A 584 18.35 -8.25 -4.19
N ARG A 585 19.17 -8.08 -3.13
CA ARG A 585 20.24 -9.01 -2.75
C ARG A 585 20.05 -9.60 -1.35
N LEU A 586 19.48 -8.83 -0.43
CA LEU A 586 19.28 -9.25 0.94
C LEU A 586 18.01 -8.59 1.50
N VAL A 587 17.20 -9.37 2.18
CA VAL A 587 16.07 -8.89 2.98
C VAL A 587 16.21 -9.43 4.38
N LYS A 588 16.14 -8.54 5.37
CA LYS A 588 16.11 -8.87 6.80
C LYS A 588 14.93 -8.15 7.44
N SER A 589 14.08 -8.87 8.16
CA SER A 589 12.91 -8.32 8.84
C SER A 589 12.62 -9.12 10.10
N GLY A 590 11.85 -8.55 11.02
CA GLY A 590 11.49 -9.24 12.26
C GLY A 590 12.72 -9.58 13.09
N GLU A 591 12.70 -10.75 13.71
CA GLU A 591 13.81 -11.27 14.51
C GLU A 591 15.08 -11.54 13.70
N ASP A 592 14.96 -11.77 12.37
CA ASP A 592 16.13 -11.95 11.49
C ASP A 592 16.95 -10.68 11.26
N LEU A 593 16.38 -9.51 11.50
CA LEU A 593 17.09 -8.23 11.49
C LEU A 593 17.71 -7.93 12.86
N ALA A 594 17.09 -8.37 13.94
CA ALA A 594 17.51 -8.04 15.31
C ALA A 594 18.86 -8.68 15.65
N THR A 595 19.78 -7.86 16.15
CA THR A 595 21.11 -8.26 16.60
C THR A 595 21.21 -8.39 18.12
N THR A 596 20.16 -7.94 18.82
CA THR A 596 19.99 -8.06 20.27
C THR A 596 18.50 -8.17 20.61
N GLY A 597 18.17 -8.50 21.85
CA GLY A 597 16.78 -8.57 22.30
C GLY A 597 16.03 -7.24 22.18
N PRO A 598 14.68 -7.27 22.14
CA PRO A 598 13.87 -6.07 22.02
C PRO A 598 13.97 -5.18 23.26
N LEU A 599 13.86 -3.85 23.07
CA LEU A 599 14.04 -2.83 24.11
C LEU A 599 12.85 -1.87 24.18
N GLU A 600 12.47 -1.47 25.39
CA GLU A 600 11.49 -0.39 25.63
C GLU A 600 12.07 1.02 25.43
N ILE A 601 13.38 1.12 25.32
CA ILE A 601 14.13 2.38 25.21
C ILE A 601 14.87 2.47 23.87
N GLU A 602 15.31 3.66 23.54
CA GLU A 602 16.13 3.93 22.37
C GLU A 602 17.40 3.07 22.37
N PHE A 603 17.60 2.31 21.30
CA PHE A 603 18.76 1.45 21.14
C PHE A 603 19.98 2.27 20.65
N ASN A 604 21.05 2.19 21.41
CA ASN A 604 22.36 2.70 21.08
C ASN A 604 23.39 1.62 21.42
N PRO A 605 24.01 0.93 20.45
CA PRO A 605 24.93 -0.16 20.72
C PRO A 605 26.15 0.36 21.49
N SER A 606 26.53 -0.35 22.55
CA SER A 606 27.61 0.00 23.46
C SER A 606 28.77 -0.99 23.42
N SER A 607 28.62 -2.10 22.71
CA SER A 607 29.64 -3.14 22.59
C SER A 607 29.54 -3.86 21.24
N THR A 608 30.63 -4.49 20.80
CA THR A 608 30.70 -5.18 19.50
C THR A 608 29.88 -6.44 19.40
N ASP A 609 29.51 -7.05 20.52
CA ASP A 609 28.63 -8.22 20.59
C ASP A 609 27.14 -7.88 20.27
N GLN A 610 26.77 -6.61 20.24
CA GLN A 610 25.46 -6.14 19.79
C GLN A 610 25.39 -5.92 18.25
N TRP A 611 26.46 -6.25 17.54
CA TRP A 611 26.54 -6.17 16.08
C TRP A 611 26.59 -7.57 15.45
N ALA A 612 25.92 -7.73 14.31
CA ALA A 612 25.99 -8.94 13.51
C ALA A 612 26.54 -8.62 12.11
N GLU A 613 27.20 -9.61 11.49
CA GLU A 613 27.58 -9.52 10.08
C GLU A 613 26.46 -10.05 9.19
N PHE A 614 26.02 -9.23 8.25
CA PHE A 614 25.17 -9.65 7.16
C PHE A 614 25.98 -9.67 5.87
N SER A 615 25.69 -10.62 4.98
CA SER A 615 26.43 -10.72 3.72
C SER A 615 25.61 -11.38 2.62
N PHE A 616 25.99 -11.10 1.38
CA PHE A 616 25.49 -11.78 0.19
C PHE A 616 26.61 -11.93 -0.87
N ILE A 617 26.37 -12.78 -1.85
CA ILE A 617 27.33 -13.05 -2.93
C ILE A 617 26.78 -12.48 -4.24
N ILE A 618 27.67 -11.83 -5.00
CA ILE A 618 27.44 -11.48 -6.40
C ILE A 618 28.17 -12.49 -7.25
N PRO A 619 27.43 -13.32 -8.04
CA PRO A 619 28.04 -14.37 -8.87
C PRO A 619 28.97 -13.82 -9.95
N ALA A 620 29.94 -14.59 -10.35
CA ALA A 620 30.96 -14.24 -11.35
C ALA A 620 30.38 -13.72 -12.68
N GLY A 621 29.31 -14.36 -13.18
CA GLY A 621 28.65 -13.93 -14.41
C GLY A 621 27.99 -12.54 -14.34
N LEU A 622 27.75 -12.02 -13.14
CA LEU A 622 27.24 -10.66 -12.92
C LEU A 622 28.39 -9.66 -12.67
N VAL A 623 29.45 -10.09 -11.99
CA VAL A 623 30.60 -9.23 -11.62
C VAL A 623 31.28 -8.64 -12.84
N THR A 624 31.39 -9.38 -13.94
CA THR A 624 32.02 -8.93 -15.19
C THR A 624 31.37 -7.69 -15.83
N ASN A 625 30.14 -7.36 -15.43
CA ASN A 625 29.39 -6.20 -15.90
C ASN A 625 29.18 -5.16 -14.79
N MET A 626 29.98 -5.24 -13.71
CA MET A 626 29.86 -4.34 -12.54
C MET A 626 31.07 -3.42 -12.40
N ASP A 627 31.37 -2.68 -13.46
CA ASP A 627 32.37 -1.60 -13.48
C ASP A 627 31.87 -0.30 -12.82
N ASN A 628 30.59 -0.25 -12.43
CA ASN A 628 29.96 0.90 -11.79
C ASN A 628 28.86 0.46 -10.80
N MET A 629 29.16 -0.54 -9.96
CA MET A 629 28.21 -1.11 -9.02
C MET A 629 27.96 -0.17 -7.84
N ARG A 630 26.69 0.03 -7.47
CA ARG A 630 26.25 0.74 -6.27
C ARG A 630 25.45 -0.16 -5.36
N LEU A 631 25.57 0.06 -4.06
CA LEU A 631 24.70 -0.54 -3.04
C LEU A 631 23.64 0.47 -2.63
N LYS A 632 22.42 0.02 -2.44
CA LYS A 632 21.33 0.78 -1.81
C LYS A 632 20.85 0.01 -0.59
N PHE A 633 20.86 0.68 0.54
CA PHE A 633 20.30 0.21 1.80
C PHE A 633 18.97 0.92 2.00
N SER A 634 17.91 0.15 2.05
CA SER A 634 16.53 0.63 2.13
C SER A 634 15.92 0.11 3.42
N PHE A 635 15.56 1.01 4.31
CA PHE A 635 14.98 0.71 5.61
C PHE A 635 13.51 1.12 5.63
N TYR A 636 12.65 0.15 5.85
CA TYR A 636 11.21 0.36 6.02
C TYR A 636 10.88 0.34 7.51
N SER A 637 10.40 1.46 8.01
CA SER A 637 10.02 1.62 9.42
C SER A 637 8.59 1.15 9.66
N ASN A 638 8.44 0.29 10.66
CA ASN A 638 7.13 0.00 11.30
C ASN A 638 6.95 0.77 12.63
N GLY A 639 7.83 1.75 12.90
CA GLY A 639 7.87 2.47 14.18
C GLY A 639 8.70 1.76 15.25
N GLY A 640 9.67 0.93 14.83
CA GLY A 640 10.56 0.17 15.71
C GLY A 640 11.68 0.98 16.33
N ASN A 641 12.93 0.50 16.27
CA ASN A 641 14.07 1.11 16.97
C ASN A 641 15.15 1.58 15.98
N ASN A 642 16.20 2.23 16.48
CA ASN A 642 17.31 2.74 15.71
C ASN A 642 18.10 1.61 15.04
N ILE A 643 18.64 1.90 13.85
CA ILE A 643 19.53 0.99 13.12
C ILE A 643 20.87 1.66 12.83
N TYR A 644 21.94 0.86 12.91
CA TYR A 644 23.32 1.25 12.61
C TYR A 644 23.92 0.27 11.62
N ILE A 645 24.67 0.80 10.63
CA ILE A 645 25.38 0.01 9.60
C ILE A 645 26.83 0.48 9.58
N ASP A 646 27.77 -0.49 9.61
CA ASP A 646 29.21 -0.21 9.60
C ASP A 646 29.97 -1.27 8.79
N ASP A 647 31.24 -1.03 8.54
CA ASP A 647 32.19 -1.94 7.88
C ASP A 647 31.61 -2.58 6.61
N ILE A 648 31.17 -1.77 5.65
CA ILE A 648 30.75 -2.28 4.34
C ILE A 648 31.98 -2.75 3.58
N ASN A 649 32.12 -4.06 3.36
CA ASN A 649 33.24 -4.68 2.70
C ASN A 649 32.80 -5.34 1.38
N ILE A 650 33.57 -5.12 0.34
CA ILE A 650 33.43 -5.79 -0.95
C ILE A 650 34.77 -6.48 -1.26
N ALA A 651 34.77 -7.78 -1.32
CA ALA A 651 35.99 -8.56 -1.54
C ALA A 651 35.73 -9.72 -2.52
N SER A 652 36.84 -10.22 -3.09
CA SER A 652 36.80 -11.46 -3.87
C SER A 652 36.33 -12.61 -2.98
N LEU A 653 35.40 -13.41 -3.47
CA LEU A 653 35.05 -14.64 -2.79
C LEU A 653 36.25 -15.61 -2.89
N SER A 654 37.01 -15.77 -1.79
CA SER A 654 38.12 -16.73 -1.76
C SER A 654 37.57 -18.15 -1.65
N GLY A 655 38.19 -19.10 -2.36
CA GLY A 655 37.79 -20.52 -2.33
C GLY A 655 38.00 -21.19 -0.96
N SER A 656 38.47 -20.46 0.04
CA SER A 656 38.61 -20.87 1.45
C SER A 656 37.46 -20.35 2.34
N ASP A 657 36.57 -19.52 1.85
CA ASP A 657 35.32 -19.20 2.54
C ASP A 657 34.40 -20.40 2.45
N ILE A 658 34.65 -21.37 3.32
CA ILE A 658 33.80 -22.54 3.51
C ILE A 658 32.42 -21.98 3.88
N ASN A 659 31.40 -22.36 3.09
CA ASN A 659 30.01 -22.07 3.41
C ASN A 659 29.66 -22.81 4.71
N SER A 660 29.93 -22.19 5.83
CA SER A 660 29.45 -22.65 7.13
C SER A 660 28.40 -21.68 7.65
N GLN A 661 27.27 -22.23 8.06
CA GLN A 661 26.18 -21.49 8.69
C GLN A 661 25.76 -22.19 9.97
N THR A 662 25.16 -21.45 10.89
CA THR A 662 24.51 -22.02 12.05
C THR A 662 23.01 -21.88 11.91
N LEU A 663 22.29 -22.98 12.07
CA LEU A 663 20.83 -23.01 12.04
C LEU A 663 20.31 -23.64 13.34
N ALA A 664 19.57 -22.91 14.14
CA ALA A 664 19.07 -23.36 15.45
C ALA A 664 20.20 -23.89 16.36
N GLY A 665 21.41 -23.28 16.32
CA GLY A 665 22.58 -23.70 17.07
C GLY A 665 23.32 -24.92 16.52
N ASN A 666 22.98 -25.38 15.30
CA ASN A 666 23.60 -26.50 14.62
C ASN A 666 24.54 -26.00 13.51
N GLU A 667 25.75 -26.54 13.43
CA GLU A 667 26.72 -26.18 12.40
C GLU A 667 26.42 -26.90 11.10
N ILE A 668 26.39 -26.13 9.99
CA ILE A 668 26.16 -26.65 8.63
C ILE A 668 27.27 -26.15 7.72
N LYS A 669 27.93 -27.08 6.99
CA LYS A 669 29.01 -26.75 6.04
C LYS A 669 28.82 -27.47 4.72
N LEU A 670 29.03 -26.76 3.61
CA LEU A 670 29.00 -27.34 2.25
C LEU A 670 30.41 -27.32 1.66
N TYR A 671 30.98 -28.50 1.34
CA TYR A 671 32.33 -28.58 0.79
C TYR A 671 32.53 -29.85 -0.08
N PRO A 672 33.42 -29.81 -1.09
CA PRO A 672 34.02 -28.61 -1.65
C PRO A 672 32.98 -27.75 -2.39
N ASN A 673 33.23 -26.45 -2.43
CA ASN A 673 32.43 -25.48 -3.20
C ASN A 673 33.44 -24.47 -3.80
N PRO A 674 33.64 -24.37 -5.12
CA PRO A 674 32.80 -24.94 -6.20
C PRO A 674 32.61 -26.44 -6.15
N ALA A 675 31.40 -26.84 -6.54
CA ALA A 675 30.91 -28.20 -6.38
C ALA A 675 31.45 -29.17 -7.46
N ASN A 676 31.79 -30.36 -7.01
CA ASN A 676 32.16 -31.51 -7.86
C ASN A 676 31.44 -32.78 -7.37
N SER A 677 31.78 -33.94 -7.93
CA SER A 677 31.18 -35.25 -7.56
C SER A 677 31.31 -35.58 -6.06
N ASP A 678 32.29 -35.01 -5.37
CA ASP A 678 32.61 -35.31 -3.97
C ASP A 678 32.00 -34.29 -2.99
N THR A 679 31.16 -33.38 -3.47
CA THR A 679 30.55 -32.34 -2.65
C THR A 679 29.60 -32.95 -1.60
N LYS A 680 29.80 -32.56 -0.35
CA LYS A 680 29.06 -33.03 0.81
C LYS A 680 28.52 -31.85 1.64
N LEU A 681 27.39 -32.08 2.28
CA LEU A 681 26.88 -31.24 3.34
C LEU A 681 27.24 -31.84 4.69
N TYR A 682 28.09 -31.19 5.47
CA TYR A 682 28.31 -31.51 6.87
C TYR A 682 27.22 -30.87 7.71
N LEU A 683 26.63 -31.63 8.62
CA LEU A 683 25.58 -31.20 9.52
C LEU A 683 25.87 -31.73 10.92
N GLU A 684 26.02 -30.85 11.90
CA GLU A 684 26.14 -31.23 13.31
C GLU A 684 24.86 -30.87 14.04
N LEU A 685 24.15 -31.88 14.55
CA LEU A 685 22.86 -31.75 15.19
C LEU A 685 22.98 -31.85 16.72
N ASN A 686 22.53 -30.83 17.42
CA ASN A 686 22.44 -30.77 18.89
C ASN A 686 21.15 -31.39 19.44
N ASN A 687 20.15 -31.60 18.63
CA ASN A 687 18.88 -32.23 18.92
C ASN A 687 18.43 -33.15 17.77
N SER A 688 17.31 -33.86 17.96
CA SER A 688 16.67 -34.64 16.89
C SER A 688 15.73 -33.75 16.08
N TYR A 689 15.94 -33.67 14.75
CA TYR A 689 15.16 -32.84 13.82
C TYR A 689 14.61 -33.65 12.66
N ASN A 690 13.50 -33.19 12.04
CA ASN A 690 13.15 -33.59 10.69
C ASN A 690 14.00 -32.72 9.74
N VAL A 691 14.92 -33.36 9.03
CA VAL A 691 15.89 -32.70 8.17
C VAL A 691 15.44 -32.83 6.71
N SER A 692 15.32 -31.71 6.00
CA SER A 692 15.13 -31.68 4.54
C SER A 692 16.26 -30.89 3.89
N ILE A 693 16.86 -31.46 2.85
CA ILE A 693 17.95 -30.86 2.08
C ILE A 693 17.57 -30.89 0.60
N GLN A 694 17.52 -29.73 -0.02
CA GLN A 694 17.06 -29.54 -1.38
C GLN A 694 18.02 -28.62 -2.14
N ILE A 695 18.19 -28.84 -3.45
CA ILE A 695 18.86 -27.89 -4.35
C ILE A 695 17.77 -27.09 -5.05
N ILE A 696 17.87 -25.78 -4.99
CA ILE A 696 16.97 -24.84 -5.66
C ILE A 696 17.76 -23.92 -6.61
N ASP A 697 17.11 -23.46 -7.67
CA ASP A 697 17.68 -22.46 -8.57
C ASP A 697 17.56 -21.02 -7.97
N LEU A 698 18.11 -20.03 -8.66
CA LEU A 698 18.08 -18.62 -8.25
C LEU A 698 16.66 -18.03 -8.12
N ASN A 699 15.65 -18.68 -8.70
CA ASN A 699 14.24 -18.28 -8.63
C ASN A 699 13.49 -19.03 -7.52
N GLY A 700 14.19 -19.83 -6.69
CA GLY A 700 13.60 -20.62 -5.61
C GLY A 700 12.92 -21.91 -6.07
N ARG A 701 13.02 -22.28 -7.38
CA ARG A 701 12.41 -23.49 -7.92
C ARG A 701 13.25 -24.71 -7.54
N LEU A 702 12.59 -25.77 -7.05
CA LEU A 702 13.23 -27.04 -6.72
C LEU A 702 13.89 -27.66 -7.96
N VAL A 703 15.18 -27.94 -7.86
CA VAL A 703 16.01 -28.61 -8.89
C VAL A 703 16.27 -30.08 -8.53
N ASN A 704 16.59 -30.32 -7.25
CA ASN A 704 16.86 -31.69 -6.76
C ASN A 704 16.47 -31.83 -5.29
N ASP A 705 15.86 -32.94 -4.91
CA ASP A 705 15.59 -33.32 -3.52
C ASP A 705 16.67 -34.29 -3.04
N VAL A 706 17.55 -33.83 -2.16
CA VAL A 706 18.75 -34.55 -1.74
C VAL A 706 18.47 -35.48 -0.57
N PHE A 707 17.75 -34.99 0.43
CA PHE A 707 17.50 -35.71 1.67
C PHE A 707 16.21 -35.20 2.36
N ASN A 708 15.40 -36.11 2.88
CA ASN A 708 14.24 -35.78 3.66
C ASN A 708 13.90 -36.89 4.67
N ASN A 709 14.43 -36.81 5.88
CA ASN A 709 14.17 -37.79 6.92
C ASN A 709 14.46 -37.23 8.31
N LYS A 710 13.99 -37.91 9.38
CA LYS A 710 14.30 -37.59 10.76
C LYS A 710 15.73 -38.04 11.08
N MET A 711 16.53 -37.14 11.70
CA MET A 711 17.89 -37.40 12.14
C MET A 711 18.02 -37.16 13.66
N SER A 712 18.85 -37.96 14.31
CA SER A 712 19.14 -37.84 15.73
C SER A 712 20.30 -36.89 15.99
N VAL A 713 20.61 -36.64 17.25
CA VAL A 713 21.83 -35.92 17.71
C VAL A 713 23.08 -36.60 17.12
N GLY A 714 23.99 -35.82 16.54
CA GLY A 714 25.24 -36.32 15.94
C GLY A 714 25.76 -35.50 14.78
N SER A 715 26.92 -35.89 14.26
CA SER A 715 27.57 -35.28 13.10
C SER A 715 27.38 -36.14 11.88
N TYR A 716 27.00 -35.55 10.77
CA TYR A 716 26.64 -36.21 9.53
C TYR A 716 27.35 -35.61 8.31
N ASN A 717 27.77 -36.45 7.37
CA ASN A 717 28.22 -36.01 6.04
C ASN A 717 27.26 -36.59 5.00
N ILE A 718 26.51 -35.70 4.35
CA ILE A 718 25.46 -36.05 3.40
C ILE A 718 25.99 -35.72 1.99
N ASP A 719 26.06 -36.74 1.11
CA ASP A 719 26.50 -36.56 -0.27
C ASP A 719 25.46 -35.74 -1.05
N ILE A 720 25.90 -34.68 -1.72
CA ILE A 720 25.07 -33.89 -2.64
C ILE A 720 25.09 -34.54 -4.02
N ASN A 721 24.15 -35.43 -4.25
CA ASN A 721 24.10 -36.26 -5.45
C ASN A 721 23.51 -35.50 -6.65
N ASN A 722 23.75 -36.04 -7.88
CA ASN A 722 23.23 -35.58 -9.18
C ASN A 722 23.73 -34.19 -9.60
N LEU A 723 24.85 -33.73 -9.08
CA LEU A 723 25.45 -32.44 -9.48
C LEU A 723 25.87 -32.44 -10.97
N ASP A 724 26.19 -33.57 -11.54
CA ASP A 724 26.59 -33.69 -12.95
C ASP A 724 25.45 -33.35 -13.93
N ASN A 725 24.20 -33.43 -13.47
CA ASN A 725 23.03 -33.08 -14.26
C ASN A 725 22.69 -31.58 -14.18
N LEU A 726 23.41 -30.82 -13.35
CA LEU A 726 23.21 -29.38 -13.24
C LEU A 726 24.06 -28.65 -14.28
N ALA A 727 23.46 -27.65 -14.92
CA ALA A 727 24.21 -26.69 -15.74
C ALA A 727 25.22 -25.90 -14.89
N THR A 728 26.32 -25.46 -15.51
CA THR A 728 27.22 -24.50 -14.87
C THR A 728 26.45 -23.29 -14.39
N GLY A 729 26.59 -22.92 -13.11
CA GLY A 729 25.84 -21.83 -12.52
C GLY A 729 25.84 -21.85 -10.99
N VAL A 730 25.07 -20.95 -10.42
CA VAL A 730 24.85 -20.84 -8.97
C VAL A 730 23.47 -21.38 -8.63
N TYR A 731 23.44 -22.19 -7.59
CA TYR A 731 22.26 -22.79 -6.98
C TYR A 731 22.32 -22.55 -5.48
N TYR A 732 21.28 -22.88 -4.75
CA TYR A 732 21.28 -22.92 -3.31
C TYR A 732 20.95 -24.32 -2.79
N VAL A 733 21.71 -24.77 -1.77
CA VAL A 733 21.33 -25.91 -0.95
C VAL A 733 20.46 -25.36 0.18
N LYS A 734 19.18 -25.60 0.08
CA LYS A 734 18.20 -25.29 1.13
C LYS A 734 18.23 -26.40 2.17
N VAL A 735 18.57 -26.06 3.42
CA VAL A 735 18.57 -26.98 4.56
C VAL A 735 17.47 -26.54 5.51
N ARG A 736 16.61 -27.47 5.88
CA ARG A 736 15.52 -27.22 6.84
C ARG A 736 15.64 -28.19 8.02
N LEU A 737 15.55 -27.65 9.24
CA LEU A 737 15.50 -28.38 10.51
C LEU A 737 14.17 -28.05 11.17
N ASP A 738 13.19 -28.95 11.10
CA ASP A 738 11.80 -28.73 11.46
C ASP A 738 11.21 -27.47 10.77
N ASN A 739 10.99 -26.37 11.50
CA ASN A 739 10.46 -25.10 10.98
C ASN A 739 11.54 -24.07 10.62
N ASN A 740 12.80 -24.30 10.97
CA ASN A 740 13.91 -23.40 10.66
C ASN A 740 14.56 -23.78 9.36
N GLU A 741 14.89 -22.81 8.50
CA GLU A 741 15.57 -23.07 7.22
C GLU A 741 16.73 -22.11 6.97
N THR A 742 17.72 -22.58 6.21
CA THR A 742 18.85 -21.79 5.73
C THR A 742 19.24 -22.19 4.30
N PHE A 743 19.99 -21.31 3.64
CA PHE A 743 20.40 -21.49 2.24
C PHE A 743 21.91 -21.34 2.15
N LEU A 744 22.60 -22.37 1.65
CA LEU A 744 24.03 -22.32 1.36
C LEU A 744 24.22 -22.22 -0.16
N PRO A 745 25.00 -21.24 -0.67
CA PRO A 745 25.26 -21.18 -2.09
C PRO A 745 26.07 -22.41 -2.56
N LEU A 746 25.67 -22.96 -3.70
CA LEU A 746 26.30 -24.07 -4.38
C LEU A 746 26.75 -23.60 -5.77
N VAL A 747 28.04 -23.50 -5.99
CA VAL A 747 28.61 -23.06 -7.28
C VAL A 747 28.99 -24.30 -8.09
N LYS A 748 28.30 -24.55 -9.20
CA LYS A 748 28.64 -25.60 -10.18
C LYS A 748 29.48 -25.02 -11.32
N GLN A 749 30.69 -25.49 -11.48
CA GLN A 749 31.60 -25.16 -12.59
C GLN A 749 31.43 -26.07 -13.78
#